data_f3fb9a0d75171a24f8f005b3d04767c0
#
_entry.id   f3fb9a0d75171a24f8f005b3d04767c0
#
_cell.length_a   1.000
_cell.length_b   1.000
_cell.length_c   1.000
_cell.angle_alpha   90.00
_cell.angle_beta   90.00
_cell.angle_gamma   90.00
#
_symmetry.space_group_name_H-M   'P 1'
#
loop_
_entity.id
_entity.type
_entity.pdbx_description
1 polymer ?
#
loop_
_entity_poly.entity_id
_entity_poly.type
_entity_poly.pdbx_seq_one_letter_code
_entity_poly.pdbx_strand_id
1 'polypeptide(L)'
;MIQLNYNKILLSILALSPLSSMAQQNLTQYVNPFIGSEDHGHVFVGANVPLGAVQLGPSQIAQTWDQFNGWDWCSGYNYKSKEILGFTHTHLSGTGIGDLNDIMIVPANGKVQLKPAEFNKMGTGYGSSFKKENEIAQPGFYSVLLDDYQVQANLTATERVGYHQYVYNKSDNAHLFIDLSFKMNWDKTTDSYIKQINDSTFVGYRFSSGWASDQKVYFALKTSVPIQKVQFYEENSQKLGSSTVKGQAIKAALFFDAVKNKTIEVKVGLSSVSTTNALENIQVETPNWNFADAKKQANDKWNSTLNKIQFEGDADTKTIFYTALYHTYFAPTIFNDANGDYLGTDKQVYEKQDFTNHTVFSLWDTYRGLHPLMNLLEDRKINQDFIKTMLAIYQQQGKLPVWHLQGNETNTMVGLPAIPVVADAVIKGILDEKDYELAWEAVKTTAMGYENGLKFVRDLTYIPIDSMDHESVAWALEYAIADYSAYKMAVKLGKTEDAAYFEKRYKLYEQYFDKEVGHFVGRKANGEFRRPFNALMAKHRENDYCEGNAWQYTWLVPQDVKGLINLFGGDKNFLKKLDEFTTMSSDLGGEASNDITGLIGQYAQGNEPNHHVPYLYAYAGEAWKGSALARKAMMEFYTSKPNGLCGNDDAGQMSAWYVFSAMGMYPLNPISGVYVFGSPMMEKATITLPNDKQLTIQVKNQAKKNSYIKSIKRNGASYSKSFITYEEVLKGGTIEIEMSSTPNKNWGKAPQDRPIAVDN
;
A
#
# COMPACT_ATOMS: atom_id res chain seq x y z
N MET A 1 75.38 -18.40 -42.73
CA MET A 1 75.11 -17.51 -41.57
C MET A 1 73.73 -16.98 -41.72
N ILE A 2 72.78 -17.55 -40.97
CA ILE A 2 71.39 -17.15 -40.98
C ILE A 2 71.08 -16.66 -39.55
N GLN A 3 70.76 -15.37 -39.41
CA GLN A 3 70.36 -14.75 -38.17
C GLN A 3 68.89 -15.04 -37.95
N LEU A 4 68.55 -15.62 -36.78
CA LEU A 4 67.18 -15.79 -36.27
C LEU A 4 66.76 -14.56 -35.46
N ASN A 5 65.66 -13.88 -35.88
CA ASN A 5 65.03 -12.83 -35.17
C ASN A 5 64.02 -13.43 -34.14
N TYR A 6 64.19 -13.12 -32.85
CA TYR A 6 63.23 -13.43 -31.79
C TYR A 6 62.17 -12.34 -31.71
N ASN A 7 60.95 -12.65 -32.12
CA ASN A 7 59.77 -11.82 -31.84
C ASN A 7 59.27 -12.07 -30.39
N LYS A 8 59.26 -11.03 -29.58
CA LYS A 8 58.63 -11.00 -28.25
C LYS A 8 57.11 -10.99 -28.37
N ILE A 9 56.48 -12.10 -28.01
CA ILE A 9 55.03 -12.16 -27.81
C ILE A 9 54.73 -11.61 -26.41
N LEU A 10 54.09 -10.42 -26.32
CA LEU A 10 53.49 -9.92 -25.12
C LEU A 10 52.16 -10.67 -24.86
N LEU A 11 52.13 -11.54 -23.87
CA LEU A 11 50.90 -12.09 -23.33
C LEU A 11 50.19 -11.00 -22.47
N SER A 12 49.13 -10.43 -23.00
CA SER A 12 48.19 -9.61 -22.21
C SER A 12 47.33 -10.55 -21.38
N ILE A 13 47.61 -10.65 -20.09
CA ILE A 13 46.76 -11.31 -19.11
C ILE A 13 45.58 -10.37 -18.88
N LEU A 14 44.42 -10.64 -19.52
CA LEU A 14 43.15 -10.07 -19.11
C LEU A 14 42.80 -10.68 -17.74
N ALA A 15 42.91 -9.88 -16.70
CA ALA A 15 42.35 -10.20 -15.38
C ALA A 15 40.81 -10.18 -15.50
N LEU A 16 40.24 -11.35 -15.75
CA LEU A 16 38.81 -11.60 -15.51
C LEU A 16 38.61 -11.53 -14.00
N SER A 17 38.16 -10.38 -13.52
CA SER A 17 37.59 -10.29 -12.19
C SER A 17 36.35 -11.22 -12.15
N PRO A 18 36.27 -12.19 -11.23
CA PRO A 18 35.07 -12.96 -11.11
C PRO A 18 33.95 -11.98 -10.64
N LEU A 19 32.99 -11.72 -11.49
CA LEU A 19 31.67 -11.29 -11.07
C LEU A 19 31.14 -12.45 -10.23
N SER A 20 31.42 -12.42 -8.92
CA SER A 20 30.69 -13.24 -7.95
C SER A 20 29.24 -12.77 -8.01
N SER A 21 28.41 -13.46 -8.80
CA SER A 21 26.98 -13.43 -8.57
C SER A 21 26.80 -13.92 -7.14
N MET A 22 26.54 -13.01 -6.20
CA MET A 22 26.09 -13.41 -4.86
C MET A 22 24.85 -14.26 -5.09
N ALA A 23 24.90 -15.52 -4.64
CA ALA A 23 23.74 -16.38 -4.68
C ALA A 23 22.61 -15.65 -3.97
N GLN A 24 21.47 -15.47 -4.65
CA GLN A 24 20.32 -14.79 -4.12
C GLN A 24 19.88 -15.49 -2.82
N GLN A 25 19.84 -14.74 -1.72
CA GLN A 25 19.44 -15.30 -0.43
C GLN A 25 17.96 -15.68 -0.46
N ASN A 26 17.58 -16.73 0.24
CA ASN A 26 16.17 -17.05 0.45
C ASN A 26 15.60 -16.16 1.57
N LEU A 27 15.07 -15.00 1.18
CA LEU A 27 14.52 -14.00 2.11
C LEU A 27 13.05 -14.21 2.42
N THR A 28 12.32 -14.97 1.59
CA THR A 28 10.92 -15.31 1.85
C THR A 28 10.72 -16.08 3.17
N GLN A 29 11.76 -16.75 3.67
CA GLN A 29 11.73 -17.43 4.97
C GLN A 29 11.55 -16.50 6.17
N TYR A 30 11.86 -15.20 6.04
CA TYR A 30 11.70 -14.21 7.10
C TYR A 30 10.33 -13.53 7.08
N VAL A 31 9.53 -13.71 6.03
CA VAL A 31 8.19 -13.11 5.94
C VAL A 31 7.20 -13.91 6.78
N ASN A 32 6.49 -13.22 7.65
CA ASN A 32 5.35 -13.75 8.39
C ASN A 32 4.06 -13.05 7.92
N PRO A 33 3.30 -13.63 6.96
CA PRO A 33 2.10 -12.99 6.40
C PRO A 33 0.97 -12.75 7.41
N PHE A 34 1.08 -13.28 8.62
CA PHE A 34 0.08 -13.04 9.68
C PHE A 34 0.29 -11.72 10.44
N ILE A 35 1.44 -11.04 10.32
CA ILE A 35 1.63 -9.72 10.93
C ILE A 35 0.61 -8.73 10.35
N GLY A 36 -0.12 -8.03 11.21
CA GLY A 36 -1.15 -7.06 10.82
C GLY A 36 -2.51 -7.67 10.46
N SER A 37 -2.69 -8.99 10.60
CA SER A 37 -3.96 -9.67 10.31
C SER A 37 -4.86 -9.85 11.54
N GLU A 38 -4.50 -9.28 12.67
CA GLU A 38 -5.28 -9.24 13.91
C GLU A 38 -5.40 -7.78 14.37
N ASP A 39 -6.48 -7.44 15.06
CA ASP A 39 -6.82 -6.08 15.47
C ASP A 39 -6.88 -5.13 14.23
N HIS A 40 -6.27 -3.96 14.26
CA HIS A 40 -6.47 -2.86 13.33
C HIS A 40 -5.51 -2.82 12.13
N GLY A 41 -4.71 -3.87 11.88
CA GLY A 41 -3.76 -3.84 10.73
C GLY A 41 -4.44 -4.06 9.37
N HIS A 42 -5.52 -4.82 9.35
CA HIS A 42 -6.36 -5.16 8.16
C HIS A 42 -5.59 -5.74 6.98
N VAL A 43 -4.46 -6.40 7.24
CA VAL A 43 -3.59 -6.93 6.19
C VAL A 43 -4.21 -8.16 5.54
N PHE A 44 -4.11 -8.25 4.22
CA PHE A 44 -4.48 -9.42 3.44
C PHE A 44 -3.62 -10.64 3.81
N VAL A 45 -4.26 -11.80 3.97
CA VAL A 45 -3.60 -13.09 4.16
C VAL A 45 -4.01 -14.04 3.03
N GLY A 46 -3.04 -14.49 2.23
CA GLY A 46 -3.34 -15.38 1.11
C GLY A 46 -2.15 -15.57 0.19
N ALA A 47 -2.44 -16.00 -1.02
CA ALA A 47 -1.48 -16.23 -2.09
C ALA A 47 -1.60 -15.11 -3.15
N ASN A 48 -0.50 -14.41 -3.42
CA ASN A 48 -0.38 -13.42 -4.46
C ASN A 48 1.08 -13.35 -4.96
N VAL A 49 1.33 -12.55 -5.98
CA VAL A 49 2.68 -12.15 -6.41
C VAL A 49 2.82 -10.63 -6.26
N PRO A 50 4.04 -10.07 -6.24
CA PRO A 50 4.24 -8.63 -6.15
C PRO A 50 3.40 -7.87 -7.19
N LEU A 51 2.60 -6.89 -6.74
CA LEU A 51 1.72 -6.05 -7.54
C LEU A 51 0.67 -6.82 -8.37
N GLY A 52 0.44 -8.11 -8.10
CA GLY A 52 -0.51 -8.95 -8.86
C GLY A 52 -1.97 -8.51 -8.69
N ALA A 53 -2.74 -8.62 -9.78
CA ALA A 53 -4.20 -8.37 -9.78
C ALA A 53 -4.95 -9.38 -8.89
N VAL A 54 -4.47 -10.62 -8.85
CA VAL A 54 -5.07 -11.67 -8.03
C VAL A 54 -4.46 -11.67 -6.63
N GLN A 55 -5.33 -11.52 -5.66
CA GLN A 55 -5.06 -11.71 -4.24
C GLN A 55 -5.98 -12.83 -3.75
N LEU A 56 -5.50 -14.08 -3.85
CA LEU A 56 -6.27 -15.28 -3.56
C LEU A 56 -6.13 -15.66 -2.09
N GLY A 57 -7.20 -15.49 -1.31
CA GLY A 57 -7.16 -15.76 0.11
C GLY A 57 -8.45 -16.26 0.70
N PRO A 58 -8.41 -16.69 1.98
CA PRO A 58 -9.59 -17.06 2.71
C PRO A 58 -10.47 -15.84 2.98
N SER A 59 -11.79 -16.03 2.79
CA SER A 59 -12.80 -15.10 3.27
C SER A 59 -13.56 -15.74 4.43
N GLN A 60 -13.69 -14.98 5.49
CA GLN A 60 -14.33 -15.39 6.73
C GLN A 60 -15.77 -14.92 6.77
N ILE A 61 -16.44 -15.04 7.92
CA ILE A 61 -17.83 -14.62 8.02
C ILE A 61 -17.93 -13.11 7.85
N ALA A 62 -18.77 -12.71 6.90
CA ALA A 62 -19.03 -11.29 6.65
C ALA A 62 -19.61 -10.61 7.90
N GLN A 63 -18.98 -9.54 8.31
CA GLN A 63 -19.43 -8.68 9.40
C GLN A 63 -19.96 -7.38 8.81
N THR A 64 -20.96 -6.78 9.42
CA THR A 64 -21.41 -5.45 9.02
C THR A 64 -20.47 -4.40 9.61
N TRP A 65 -20.29 -3.27 8.91
CA TRP A 65 -19.48 -2.16 9.39
C TRP A 65 -19.94 -1.64 10.77
N ASP A 66 -21.24 -1.62 11.01
CA ASP A 66 -21.84 -1.13 12.25
C ASP A 66 -21.66 -2.08 13.45
N GLN A 67 -21.21 -3.30 13.22
CA GLN A 67 -20.93 -4.24 14.31
C GLN A 67 -19.54 -3.97 14.87
N PHE A 68 -19.41 -3.97 16.18
CA PHE A 68 -18.19 -3.64 16.91
C PHE A 68 -16.91 -4.31 16.37
N ASN A 69 -17.01 -5.54 15.88
CA ASN A 69 -15.89 -6.30 15.34
C ASN A 69 -15.86 -6.35 13.79
N GLY A 70 -16.83 -5.73 13.12
CA GLY A 70 -16.92 -5.80 11.64
C GLY A 70 -15.77 -5.08 10.95
N TRP A 71 -15.30 -4.01 11.52
CA TRP A 71 -14.17 -3.24 11.02
C TRP A 71 -12.87 -4.05 10.93
N ASP A 72 -12.58 -4.89 11.91
CA ASP A 72 -11.37 -5.73 11.93
C ASP A 72 -11.37 -6.86 10.87
N TRP A 73 -12.46 -7.06 10.11
CA TRP A 73 -12.57 -8.05 9.02
C TRP A 73 -12.57 -7.42 7.62
N CYS A 74 -12.25 -6.15 7.47
CA CYS A 74 -12.30 -5.42 6.20
C CYS A 74 -11.52 -6.10 5.05
N SER A 75 -10.36 -6.70 5.36
CA SER A 75 -9.55 -7.44 4.37
C SER A 75 -10.10 -8.83 4.01
N GLY A 76 -11.20 -9.28 4.62
CA GLY A 76 -11.75 -10.62 4.48
C GLY A 76 -11.23 -11.64 5.48
N TYR A 77 -10.15 -11.35 6.20
CA TYR A 77 -9.50 -12.25 7.14
C TYR A 77 -9.17 -11.54 8.46
N ASN A 78 -9.36 -12.25 9.58
CA ASN A 78 -8.84 -11.87 10.89
C ASN A 78 -8.24 -13.08 11.59
N TYR A 79 -7.04 -12.96 12.13
CA TYR A 79 -6.30 -14.07 12.75
C TYR A 79 -7.05 -14.74 13.91
N LYS A 80 -7.93 -14.02 14.62
CA LYS A 80 -8.74 -14.56 15.72
C LYS A 80 -9.83 -15.51 15.26
N SER A 81 -10.23 -15.47 13.99
CA SER A 81 -11.28 -16.34 13.46
C SER A 81 -10.82 -17.80 13.40
N LYS A 82 -11.78 -18.69 13.58
CA LYS A 82 -11.60 -20.14 13.48
C LYS A 82 -12.44 -20.75 12.35
N GLU A 83 -12.96 -19.92 11.47
CA GLU A 83 -13.94 -20.28 10.46
C GLU A 83 -13.54 -19.65 9.12
N ILE A 84 -13.66 -20.41 8.04
CA ILE A 84 -13.46 -19.96 6.67
C ILE A 84 -14.71 -20.29 5.88
N LEU A 85 -15.29 -19.30 5.21
CA LEU A 85 -16.43 -19.48 4.30
C LEU A 85 -15.99 -20.10 2.98
N GLY A 86 -14.89 -19.65 2.44
CA GLY A 86 -14.32 -20.07 1.18
C GLY A 86 -13.13 -19.20 0.79
N PHE A 87 -12.79 -19.19 -0.49
CA PHE A 87 -11.65 -18.48 -1.02
C PHE A 87 -12.08 -17.51 -2.11
N THR A 88 -11.70 -16.25 -1.99
CA THR A 88 -11.97 -15.18 -2.96
C THR A 88 -10.69 -14.70 -3.62
N HIS A 89 -10.79 -13.99 -4.74
CA HIS A 89 -9.67 -13.71 -5.64
C HIS A 89 -9.20 -12.26 -5.63
N THR A 90 -9.96 -11.38 -4.97
CA THR A 90 -9.65 -9.95 -4.84
C THR A 90 -9.83 -9.52 -3.41
N HIS A 91 -8.87 -8.78 -2.86
CA HIS A 91 -8.92 -8.27 -1.49
C HIS A 91 -8.30 -6.87 -1.45
N LEU A 92 -8.72 -6.07 -0.47
CA LEU A 92 -8.00 -4.89 -0.03
C LEU A 92 -7.05 -5.28 1.10
N SER A 93 -5.93 -4.58 1.23
CA SER A 93 -4.97 -4.80 2.32
C SER A 93 -4.70 -3.50 3.05
N GLY A 94 -4.91 -3.51 4.35
CA GLY A 94 -4.61 -2.37 5.21
C GLY A 94 -5.64 -1.24 5.16
N THR A 95 -6.78 -1.41 4.53
CA THR A 95 -7.80 -0.36 4.46
C THR A 95 -8.85 -0.53 5.55
N GLY A 96 -9.38 0.58 6.08
CA GLY A 96 -10.50 0.58 7.02
C GLY A 96 -11.86 0.38 6.34
N ILE A 97 -11.91 -0.04 5.09
CA ILE A 97 -13.12 -0.27 4.30
C ILE A 97 -13.10 -1.67 3.71
N GLY A 98 -14.18 -2.43 3.90
CA GLY A 98 -14.37 -3.74 3.28
C GLY A 98 -15.06 -3.61 1.92
N ASP A 99 -14.41 -4.08 0.87
CA ASP A 99 -14.94 -4.21 -0.49
C ASP A 99 -14.22 -5.36 -1.19
N LEU A 100 -14.52 -5.58 -2.48
CA LEU A 100 -13.98 -6.66 -3.29
C LEU A 100 -14.44 -8.05 -2.81
N ASN A 101 -13.52 -8.97 -2.53
CA ASN A 101 -13.82 -10.39 -2.20
C ASN A 101 -14.62 -11.09 -3.31
N ASP A 102 -14.20 -10.89 -4.56
CA ASP A 102 -14.90 -11.40 -5.73
C ASP A 102 -14.63 -12.89 -5.97
N ILE A 103 -15.59 -13.56 -6.61
CA ILE A 103 -15.53 -14.92 -7.09
C ILE A 103 -15.19 -15.91 -5.97
N MET A 104 -16.16 -16.09 -5.07
CA MET A 104 -16.06 -17.06 -3.97
C MET A 104 -16.10 -18.49 -4.48
N ILE A 105 -15.12 -19.30 -4.07
CA ILE A 105 -15.07 -20.76 -4.30
C ILE A 105 -14.96 -21.49 -2.96
N VAL A 106 -15.83 -22.46 -2.75
CA VAL A 106 -15.86 -23.33 -1.56
C VAL A 106 -15.66 -24.77 -1.99
N PRO A 107 -14.53 -25.41 -1.69
CA PRO A 107 -14.40 -26.85 -1.88
C PRO A 107 -15.13 -27.58 -0.75
N ALA A 108 -16.15 -28.35 -1.09
CA ALA A 108 -17.05 -28.93 -0.11
C ALA A 108 -17.39 -30.43 -0.39
N ASN A 109 -17.84 -31.09 0.65
CA ASN A 109 -18.42 -32.44 0.63
C ASN A 109 -19.87 -32.41 1.16
N GLY A 110 -20.64 -33.42 0.83
CA GLY A 110 -21.99 -33.64 1.38
C GLY A 110 -23.05 -32.77 0.70
N LYS A 111 -23.99 -32.28 1.48
CA LYS A 111 -25.12 -31.48 0.98
C LYS A 111 -24.67 -30.09 0.56
N VAL A 112 -25.11 -29.62 -0.63
CA VAL A 112 -24.91 -28.24 -1.07
C VAL A 112 -25.64 -27.30 -0.13
N GLN A 113 -24.88 -26.34 0.42
CA GLN A 113 -25.39 -25.24 1.23
C GLN A 113 -25.38 -23.97 0.37
N LEU A 114 -26.49 -23.23 0.37
CA LEU A 114 -26.68 -22.07 -0.52
C LEU A 114 -26.45 -20.71 0.14
N LYS A 115 -26.23 -20.70 1.46
CA LYS A 115 -26.01 -19.48 2.25
C LYS A 115 -24.70 -19.62 3.02
N PRO A 116 -23.98 -18.54 3.29
CA PRO A 116 -22.86 -18.58 4.21
C PRO A 116 -23.33 -18.99 5.62
N ALA A 117 -22.47 -19.67 6.36
CA ALA A 117 -22.73 -19.98 7.76
C ALA A 117 -22.85 -18.68 8.59
N GLU A 118 -23.64 -18.73 9.66
CA GLU A 118 -23.72 -17.64 10.62
C GLU A 118 -22.50 -17.66 11.55
N PHE A 119 -22.11 -16.50 12.02
CA PHE A 119 -20.97 -16.35 12.95
C PHE A 119 -21.13 -17.24 14.20
N ASN A 120 -20.09 -17.99 14.53
CA ASN A 120 -20.05 -18.99 15.60
C ASN A 120 -21.12 -20.12 15.50
N LYS A 121 -21.68 -20.36 14.30
CA LYS A 121 -22.68 -21.39 14.05
C LYS A 121 -22.37 -22.20 12.79
N MET A 122 -21.18 -22.82 12.74
CA MET A 122 -20.83 -23.71 11.62
C MET A 122 -21.91 -24.79 11.44
N GLY A 123 -22.17 -25.17 10.18
CA GLY A 123 -23.24 -26.08 9.80
C GLY A 123 -24.59 -25.44 9.49
N THR A 124 -24.80 -24.14 9.77
CA THR A 124 -26.00 -23.40 9.35
C THR A 124 -25.99 -22.99 7.89
N GLY A 125 -24.80 -23.05 7.23
CA GLY A 125 -24.57 -22.69 5.84
C GLY A 125 -23.25 -23.28 5.34
N TYR A 126 -22.76 -22.80 4.19
CA TYR A 126 -21.44 -23.17 3.71
C TYR A 126 -20.35 -22.46 4.52
N GLY A 127 -19.23 -23.12 4.65
CA GLY A 127 -18.08 -22.73 5.45
C GLY A 127 -17.56 -23.89 6.26
N SER A 128 -16.39 -23.77 6.82
CA SER A 128 -15.75 -24.78 7.64
C SER A 128 -14.96 -24.16 8.77
N SER A 129 -15.01 -24.82 9.92
CA SER A 129 -14.03 -24.62 10.98
C SER A 129 -12.65 -25.09 10.53
N PHE A 130 -11.60 -24.51 11.12
CA PHE A 130 -10.22 -24.94 10.91
C PHE A 130 -9.39 -24.72 12.17
N LYS A 131 -8.22 -25.33 12.21
CA LYS A 131 -7.26 -25.20 13.31
C LYS A 131 -6.05 -24.40 12.84
N LYS A 132 -5.60 -23.44 13.64
CA LYS A 132 -4.43 -22.60 13.33
C LYS A 132 -3.15 -23.42 13.07
N GLU A 133 -2.98 -24.54 13.76
CA GLU A 133 -1.86 -25.47 13.53
C GLU A 133 -1.82 -26.10 12.13
N ASN A 134 -2.97 -26.09 11.41
CA ASN A 134 -3.13 -26.62 10.07
C ASN A 134 -3.19 -25.51 9.01
N GLU A 135 -2.92 -24.26 9.40
CA GLU A 135 -2.90 -23.10 8.52
C GLU A 135 -1.45 -22.69 8.23
N ILE A 136 -1.14 -22.49 6.97
CA ILE A 136 0.18 -22.04 6.50
C ILE A 136 -0.01 -20.86 5.56
N ALA A 137 0.66 -19.77 5.85
CA ALA A 137 0.79 -18.63 4.92
C ALA A 137 2.27 -18.33 4.67
N GLN A 138 2.64 -18.19 3.41
CA GLN A 138 3.99 -17.87 2.94
C GLN A 138 3.88 -16.97 1.70
N PRO A 139 4.90 -16.19 1.34
CA PRO A 139 4.87 -15.41 0.10
C PRO A 139 4.54 -16.28 -1.12
N GLY A 140 3.43 -15.97 -1.78
CA GLY A 140 2.92 -16.70 -2.93
C GLY A 140 2.18 -18.02 -2.63
N PHE A 141 1.93 -18.34 -1.35
CA PHE A 141 1.29 -19.61 -0.99
C PHE A 141 0.45 -19.51 0.28
N TYR A 142 -0.74 -20.11 0.24
CA TYR A 142 -1.60 -20.32 1.41
C TYR A 142 -2.11 -21.76 1.44
N SER A 143 -2.26 -22.33 2.63
CA SER A 143 -2.76 -23.68 2.82
C SER A 143 -3.51 -23.84 4.13
N VAL A 144 -4.65 -24.58 4.10
CA VAL A 144 -5.45 -24.87 5.29
C VAL A 144 -6.24 -26.17 5.11
N LEU A 145 -6.43 -26.90 6.20
CA LEU A 145 -7.38 -28.02 6.25
C LEU A 145 -8.74 -27.49 6.70
N LEU A 146 -9.76 -27.68 5.86
CA LEU A 146 -11.16 -27.40 6.16
C LEU A 146 -11.74 -28.59 6.91
N ASP A 147 -11.88 -28.47 8.24
CA ASP A 147 -12.19 -29.60 9.14
C ASP A 147 -13.57 -30.20 8.86
N ASP A 148 -14.61 -29.40 8.62
CA ASP A 148 -15.97 -29.91 8.37
C ASP A 148 -16.09 -30.64 7.02
N TYR A 149 -15.37 -30.17 6.01
CA TYR A 149 -15.35 -30.78 4.67
C TYR A 149 -14.26 -31.84 4.50
N GLN A 150 -13.29 -31.92 5.40
CA GLN A 150 -12.11 -32.80 5.26
C GLN A 150 -11.39 -32.57 3.91
N VAL A 151 -11.22 -31.32 3.52
CA VAL A 151 -10.52 -30.89 2.31
C VAL A 151 -9.29 -30.08 2.66
N GLN A 152 -8.12 -30.53 2.21
CA GLN A 152 -6.91 -29.72 2.24
C GLN A 152 -6.95 -28.76 1.05
N ALA A 153 -7.02 -27.47 1.33
CA ALA A 153 -6.93 -26.40 0.35
C ALA A 153 -5.49 -25.91 0.28
N ASN A 154 -4.93 -25.86 -0.92
CA ASN A 154 -3.64 -25.21 -1.22
C ASN A 154 -3.86 -24.17 -2.30
N LEU A 155 -3.34 -22.96 -2.10
CA LEU A 155 -3.54 -21.82 -2.99
C LEU A 155 -2.20 -21.24 -3.39
N THR A 156 -2.07 -20.86 -4.67
CA THR A 156 -1.00 -20.01 -5.20
C THR A 156 -1.55 -19.07 -6.25
N ALA A 157 -0.78 -18.14 -6.74
CA ALA A 157 -1.25 -17.19 -7.75
C ALA A 157 -0.14 -16.79 -8.73
N THR A 158 -0.56 -16.34 -9.91
CA THR A 158 0.23 -15.51 -10.81
C THR A 158 -0.31 -14.08 -10.78
N GLU A 159 0.06 -13.23 -11.73
CA GLU A 159 -0.44 -11.84 -11.74
C GLU A 159 -1.97 -11.77 -11.89
N ARG A 160 -2.56 -12.63 -12.76
CA ARG A 160 -3.99 -12.57 -13.12
C ARG A 160 -4.73 -13.87 -12.91
N VAL A 161 -4.06 -14.93 -12.39
CA VAL A 161 -4.67 -16.25 -12.21
C VAL A 161 -4.51 -16.73 -10.79
N GLY A 162 -5.63 -17.01 -10.13
CA GLY A 162 -5.67 -17.79 -8.90
C GLY A 162 -5.57 -19.29 -9.21
N TYR A 163 -4.66 -19.99 -8.57
CA TYR A 163 -4.44 -21.42 -8.78
C TYR A 163 -4.66 -22.18 -7.48
N HIS A 164 -5.68 -23.04 -7.47
CA HIS A 164 -6.07 -23.83 -6.33
C HIS A 164 -5.74 -25.31 -6.57
N GLN A 165 -5.36 -25.99 -5.49
CA GLN A 165 -5.27 -27.44 -5.44
C GLN A 165 -6.02 -27.92 -4.21
N TYR A 166 -7.07 -28.72 -4.41
CA TYR A 166 -7.90 -29.28 -3.34
C TYR A 166 -7.71 -30.78 -3.24
N VAL A 167 -7.36 -31.24 -2.05
CA VAL A 167 -7.21 -32.69 -1.77
C VAL A 167 -8.34 -33.14 -0.87
N TYR A 168 -9.22 -33.98 -1.39
CA TYR A 168 -10.40 -34.49 -0.71
C TYR A 168 -10.06 -35.73 0.08
N ASN A 169 -10.10 -35.66 1.41
CA ASN A 169 -9.91 -36.82 2.31
C ASN A 169 -11.20 -37.64 2.50
N LYS A 170 -12.34 -37.03 2.18
CA LYS A 170 -13.65 -37.71 2.01
C LYS A 170 -14.16 -37.44 0.61
N SER A 171 -14.97 -38.33 0.10
CA SER A 171 -15.49 -38.29 -1.28
C SER A 171 -17.01 -38.32 -1.35
N ASP A 172 -17.71 -38.06 -0.25
CA ASP A 172 -19.16 -38.05 -0.21
C ASP A 172 -19.71 -36.80 -0.86
N ASN A 173 -20.20 -36.96 -2.11
CA ASN A 173 -20.78 -35.85 -2.90
C ASN A 173 -19.86 -34.62 -3.03
N ALA A 174 -18.58 -34.87 -3.36
CA ALA A 174 -17.57 -33.83 -3.51
C ALA A 174 -17.95 -32.82 -4.60
N HIS A 175 -17.81 -31.53 -4.30
CA HIS A 175 -18.14 -30.46 -5.23
C HIS A 175 -17.36 -29.18 -4.94
N LEU A 176 -17.26 -28.35 -5.97
CA LEU A 176 -16.87 -26.96 -5.84
C LEU A 176 -18.14 -26.10 -5.83
N PHE A 177 -18.36 -25.33 -4.80
CA PHE A 177 -19.46 -24.38 -4.74
C PHE A 177 -18.95 -22.98 -5.06
N ILE A 178 -19.61 -22.30 -6.00
CA ILE A 178 -19.30 -20.93 -6.44
C ILE A 178 -20.44 -20.04 -6.01
N ASP A 179 -20.14 -18.97 -5.28
CA ASP A 179 -21.13 -17.95 -4.91
C ASP A 179 -20.73 -16.59 -5.47
N LEU A 180 -21.43 -16.13 -6.52
CA LEU A 180 -21.23 -14.80 -7.12
C LEU A 180 -22.02 -13.70 -6.39
N SER A 181 -22.79 -14.05 -5.36
CA SER A 181 -23.51 -13.11 -4.51
C SER A 181 -22.79 -12.82 -3.19
N PHE A 182 -21.64 -13.48 -2.93
CA PHE A 182 -20.87 -13.23 -1.71
C PHE A 182 -20.42 -11.78 -1.63
N LYS A 183 -20.45 -11.25 -0.42
CA LYS A 183 -19.98 -9.90 -0.09
C LYS A 183 -19.37 -9.90 1.32
N MET A 184 -18.37 -9.06 1.52
CA MET A 184 -17.76 -8.90 2.83
C MET A 184 -18.49 -7.88 3.68
N ASN A 185 -18.91 -6.75 3.11
CA ASN A 185 -19.48 -5.65 3.86
C ASN A 185 -20.74 -5.08 3.18
N TRP A 186 -20.76 -3.81 2.83
CA TRP A 186 -21.93 -3.14 2.23
C TRP A 186 -22.00 -3.20 0.71
N ASP A 187 -21.00 -3.73 0.04
CA ASP A 187 -21.07 -3.97 -1.39
C ASP A 187 -22.23 -4.91 -1.74
N LYS A 188 -22.72 -4.79 -2.95
CA LYS A 188 -23.80 -5.65 -3.45
C LYS A 188 -23.56 -6.05 -4.90
N THR A 189 -23.82 -7.28 -5.23
CA THR A 189 -23.85 -7.74 -6.61
C THR A 189 -25.01 -7.07 -7.34
N THR A 190 -24.73 -6.40 -8.44
CA THR A 190 -25.71 -5.73 -9.31
C THR A 190 -26.14 -6.64 -10.45
N ASP A 191 -25.22 -7.44 -10.99
CA ASP A 191 -25.46 -8.45 -12.02
C ASP A 191 -24.41 -9.55 -11.93
N SER A 192 -24.78 -10.79 -12.17
CA SER A 192 -23.85 -11.92 -12.21
C SER A 192 -24.27 -12.94 -13.26
N TYR A 193 -23.31 -13.68 -13.75
CA TYR A 193 -23.48 -14.60 -14.87
C TYR A 193 -22.49 -15.75 -14.75
N ILE A 194 -22.94 -16.96 -15.07
CA ILE A 194 -22.07 -18.10 -15.25
C ILE A 194 -22.57 -18.97 -16.41
N LYS A 195 -21.64 -19.47 -17.22
CA LYS A 195 -21.88 -20.36 -18.35
C LYS A 195 -20.89 -21.50 -18.32
N GLN A 196 -21.39 -22.72 -18.47
CA GLN A 196 -20.59 -23.89 -18.78
C GLN A 196 -20.24 -23.90 -20.28
N ILE A 197 -18.96 -23.90 -20.61
CA ILE A 197 -18.45 -23.99 -21.99
C ILE A 197 -18.27 -25.46 -22.40
N ASN A 198 -17.68 -26.26 -21.51
CA ASN A 198 -17.50 -27.69 -21.64
C ASN A 198 -17.45 -28.35 -20.25
N ASP A 199 -17.06 -29.61 -20.15
CA ASP A 199 -17.03 -30.35 -18.90
C ASP A 199 -15.97 -29.92 -17.88
N SER A 200 -15.03 -29.05 -18.29
CA SER A 200 -13.94 -28.54 -17.43
C SER A 200 -13.73 -27.02 -17.50
N THR A 201 -14.59 -26.29 -18.23
CA THR A 201 -14.42 -24.85 -18.44
C THR A 201 -15.72 -24.11 -18.20
N PHE A 202 -15.66 -23.10 -17.33
CA PHE A 202 -16.76 -22.20 -17.00
C PHE A 202 -16.29 -20.75 -17.17
N VAL A 203 -17.18 -19.87 -17.60
CA VAL A 203 -16.91 -18.44 -17.71
C VAL A 203 -18.05 -17.64 -17.10
N GLY A 204 -17.77 -16.44 -16.61
CA GLY A 204 -18.79 -15.62 -16.01
C GLY A 204 -18.28 -14.25 -15.61
N TYR A 205 -19.13 -13.55 -14.88
CA TYR A 205 -18.78 -12.27 -14.27
C TYR A 205 -19.56 -12.03 -12.98
N ARG A 206 -19.00 -11.18 -12.14
CA ARG A 206 -19.64 -10.53 -11.01
C ARG A 206 -19.49 -9.03 -11.19
N PHE A 207 -20.59 -8.32 -11.33
CA PHE A 207 -20.64 -6.87 -11.29
C PHE A 207 -21.21 -6.44 -9.95
N SER A 208 -20.63 -5.43 -9.35
CA SER A 208 -21.00 -5.02 -8.01
C SER A 208 -20.94 -3.50 -7.85
N SER A 209 -21.58 -3.03 -6.79
CA SER A 209 -21.54 -1.64 -6.34
C SER A 209 -21.30 -1.64 -4.84
N GLY A 210 -20.26 -0.98 -4.43
CA GLY A 210 -19.82 -0.80 -3.06
C GLY A 210 -19.04 0.51 -2.95
N TRP A 211 -17.86 0.44 -2.38
CA TRP A 211 -16.90 1.54 -2.43
C TRP A 211 -16.45 1.80 -3.87
N ALA A 212 -16.11 0.75 -4.62
CA ALA A 212 -16.11 0.80 -6.08
C ALA A 212 -17.55 0.84 -6.58
N SER A 213 -18.02 2.01 -7.04
CA SER A 213 -19.44 2.26 -7.36
C SER A 213 -19.98 1.45 -8.53
N ASP A 214 -19.13 1.05 -9.48
CA ASP A 214 -19.46 0.22 -10.66
C ASP A 214 -18.26 -0.68 -10.99
N GLN A 215 -18.09 -1.76 -10.21
CA GLN A 215 -17.01 -2.72 -10.41
C GLN A 215 -17.41 -3.79 -11.43
N LYS A 216 -16.46 -4.14 -12.31
CA LYS A 216 -16.61 -5.18 -13.32
C LYS A 216 -15.52 -6.23 -13.15
N VAL A 217 -15.90 -7.45 -12.76
CA VAL A 217 -14.98 -8.59 -12.66
C VAL A 217 -15.52 -9.72 -13.52
N TYR A 218 -14.83 -9.99 -14.62
CA TYR A 218 -15.02 -11.17 -15.45
C TYR A 218 -14.07 -12.26 -14.96
N PHE A 219 -14.51 -13.51 -15.10
CA PHE A 219 -13.67 -14.65 -14.77
C PHE A 219 -13.81 -15.80 -15.77
N ALA A 220 -12.77 -16.59 -15.81
CA ALA A 220 -12.77 -17.92 -16.40
C ALA A 220 -12.28 -18.93 -15.37
N LEU A 221 -12.97 -20.06 -15.24
CA LEU A 221 -12.60 -21.15 -14.35
C LEU A 221 -12.34 -22.40 -15.17
N LYS A 222 -11.19 -23.05 -14.93
CA LYS A 222 -10.85 -24.36 -15.50
C LYS A 222 -10.59 -25.36 -14.37
N THR A 223 -11.01 -26.62 -14.58
CA THR A 223 -10.74 -27.74 -13.67
C THR A 223 -9.87 -28.79 -14.34
N SER A 224 -8.97 -29.42 -13.57
CA SER A 224 -8.04 -30.45 -14.06
C SER A 224 -8.75 -31.79 -14.32
N VAL A 225 -9.99 -31.96 -13.82
CA VAL A 225 -10.80 -33.12 -14.00
C VAL A 225 -12.18 -32.73 -14.54
N PRO A 226 -12.87 -33.63 -15.32
CA PRO A 226 -14.20 -33.31 -15.82
C PRO A 226 -15.24 -33.18 -14.69
N ILE A 227 -16.11 -32.20 -14.83
CA ILE A 227 -17.27 -31.99 -13.98
C ILE A 227 -18.42 -32.88 -14.50
N GLN A 228 -18.87 -33.79 -13.66
CA GLN A 228 -19.89 -34.79 -14.03
C GLN A 228 -21.32 -34.25 -13.98
N LYS A 229 -21.56 -33.30 -13.09
CA LYS A 229 -22.87 -32.69 -12.88
C LYS A 229 -22.70 -31.23 -12.44
N VAL A 230 -23.53 -30.36 -12.98
CA VAL A 230 -23.63 -28.95 -12.58
C VAL A 230 -25.02 -28.68 -12.05
N GLN A 231 -25.11 -27.95 -10.95
CA GLN A 231 -26.36 -27.40 -10.44
C GLN A 231 -26.20 -25.87 -10.34
N PHE A 232 -27.02 -25.18 -11.09
CA PHE A 232 -27.09 -23.71 -11.01
C PHE A 232 -28.25 -23.29 -10.12
N TYR A 233 -28.05 -22.15 -9.44
CA TYR A 233 -29.04 -21.57 -8.56
C TYR A 233 -29.11 -20.04 -8.81
N GLU A 234 -30.31 -19.50 -8.64
CA GLU A 234 -30.53 -18.07 -8.46
C GLU A 234 -31.15 -17.92 -7.07
N GLU A 235 -30.48 -17.16 -6.19
CA GLU A 235 -30.75 -17.13 -4.76
C GLU A 235 -30.74 -18.55 -4.15
N ASN A 236 -31.93 -19.09 -3.81
CA ASN A 236 -32.09 -20.43 -3.25
C ASN A 236 -32.84 -21.39 -4.21
N SER A 237 -33.13 -20.95 -5.44
CA SER A 237 -33.93 -21.71 -6.41
C SER A 237 -33.04 -22.38 -7.45
N GLN A 238 -33.09 -23.71 -7.56
CA GLN A 238 -32.32 -24.42 -8.58
C GLN A 238 -32.88 -24.16 -9.98
N LYS A 239 -32.00 -23.87 -10.94
CA LYS A 239 -32.32 -23.71 -12.36
C LYS A 239 -32.03 -25.03 -13.10
N LEU A 240 -33.08 -25.70 -13.51
CA LEU A 240 -32.96 -27.03 -14.16
C LEU A 240 -32.71 -26.89 -15.66
N GLY A 241 -31.88 -27.78 -16.23
CA GLY A 241 -31.70 -27.93 -17.68
C GLY A 241 -30.97 -26.78 -18.37
N SER A 242 -30.35 -25.85 -17.65
CA SER A 242 -29.61 -24.71 -18.21
C SER A 242 -28.10 -24.93 -18.13
N SER A 243 -27.37 -24.57 -19.18
CA SER A 243 -25.90 -24.45 -19.18
C SER A 243 -25.46 -22.99 -18.93
N THR A 244 -26.42 -22.08 -18.75
CA THR A 244 -26.17 -20.65 -18.60
C THR A 244 -27.20 -20.06 -17.62
N VAL A 245 -26.74 -19.29 -16.65
CA VAL A 245 -27.60 -18.58 -15.69
C VAL A 245 -27.09 -17.15 -15.50
N LYS A 246 -28.04 -16.21 -15.41
CA LYS A 246 -27.80 -14.80 -15.20
C LYS A 246 -28.77 -14.25 -14.15
N GLY A 247 -28.33 -13.36 -13.27
CA GLY A 247 -29.15 -12.71 -12.24
C GLY A 247 -28.25 -12.03 -11.19
N GLN A 248 -28.84 -11.54 -10.11
CA GLN A 248 -28.08 -10.84 -9.06
C GLN A 248 -27.42 -11.80 -8.05
N ALA A 249 -27.96 -12.98 -7.84
CA ALA A 249 -27.52 -13.92 -6.81
C ALA A 249 -27.27 -15.32 -7.37
N ILE A 250 -26.42 -15.38 -8.38
CA ILE A 250 -26.10 -16.64 -9.08
C ILE A 250 -25.09 -17.45 -8.29
N LYS A 251 -25.37 -18.75 -8.18
CA LYS A 251 -24.51 -19.75 -7.55
C LYS A 251 -24.42 -21.00 -8.40
N ALA A 252 -23.33 -21.75 -8.23
CA ALA A 252 -23.14 -23.01 -8.94
C ALA A 252 -22.50 -24.07 -8.02
N ALA A 253 -22.96 -25.34 -8.13
CA ALA A 253 -22.29 -26.47 -7.54
C ALA A 253 -21.78 -27.40 -8.66
N LEU A 254 -20.47 -27.61 -8.70
CA LEU A 254 -19.75 -28.37 -9.73
C LEU A 254 -19.30 -29.71 -9.11
N PHE A 255 -19.95 -30.81 -9.46
CA PHE A 255 -19.69 -32.13 -8.89
C PHE A 255 -18.71 -32.92 -9.74
N PHE A 256 -17.79 -33.61 -9.08
CA PHE A 256 -16.80 -34.49 -9.71
C PHE A 256 -16.60 -35.77 -8.89
N ASP A 257 -15.93 -36.76 -9.49
CA ASP A 257 -15.65 -38.03 -8.83
C ASP A 257 -14.35 -37.94 -8.00
N ALA A 258 -14.49 -37.62 -6.72
CA ALA A 258 -13.37 -37.54 -5.79
C ALA A 258 -12.87 -38.92 -5.32
N VAL A 259 -13.60 -40.02 -5.57
CA VAL A 259 -13.09 -41.38 -5.34
C VAL A 259 -11.99 -41.69 -6.36
N LYS A 260 -12.27 -41.37 -7.63
CA LYS A 260 -11.32 -41.53 -8.73
C LYS A 260 -10.22 -40.47 -8.75
N ASN A 261 -10.60 -39.25 -8.43
CA ASN A 261 -9.72 -38.05 -8.49
C ASN A 261 -9.68 -37.37 -7.12
N LYS A 262 -8.88 -37.93 -6.19
CA LYS A 262 -8.75 -37.39 -4.84
C LYS A 262 -8.27 -35.92 -4.83
N THR A 263 -7.50 -35.51 -5.84
CA THR A 263 -6.99 -34.14 -6.02
C THR A 263 -7.63 -33.53 -7.25
N ILE A 264 -8.16 -32.32 -7.09
CA ILE A 264 -8.61 -31.46 -8.17
C ILE A 264 -7.80 -30.14 -8.15
N GLU A 265 -7.30 -29.74 -9.30
CA GLU A 265 -6.70 -28.43 -9.49
C GLU A 265 -7.71 -27.53 -10.20
N VAL A 266 -7.74 -26.25 -9.80
CA VAL A 266 -8.65 -25.24 -10.35
C VAL A 266 -7.85 -23.98 -10.65
N LYS A 267 -8.07 -23.42 -11.83
CA LYS A 267 -7.50 -22.13 -12.24
C LYS A 267 -8.63 -21.15 -12.44
N VAL A 268 -8.46 -19.94 -11.89
CA VAL A 268 -9.41 -18.85 -12.06
C VAL A 268 -8.66 -17.64 -12.59
N GLY A 269 -8.86 -17.34 -13.87
CA GLY A 269 -8.36 -16.11 -14.49
C GLY A 269 -9.34 -14.98 -14.27
N LEU A 270 -8.85 -13.80 -13.93
CA LEU A 270 -9.64 -12.58 -13.80
C LEU A 270 -9.38 -11.63 -14.97
N SER A 271 -10.34 -10.78 -15.29
CA SER A 271 -10.25 -9.68 -16.25
C SER A 271 -11.24 -8.58 -15.88
N SER A 272 -10.88 -7.32 -16.12
CA SER A 272 -11.83 -6.20 -16.06
C SER A 272 -12.59 -5.99 -17.40
N VAL A 273 -12.20 -6.70 -18.46
CA VAL A 273 -12.65 -6.46 -19.84
C VAL A 273 -13.64 -7.52 -20.31
N SER A 274 -13.27 -8.81 -20.27
CA SER A 274 -14.12 -9.86 -20.81
C SER A 274 -13.77 -11.26 -20.28
N THR A 275 -14.71 -12.19 -20.46
CA THR A 275 -14.47 -13.62 -20.18
C THR A 275 -13.44 -14.22 -21.14
N THR A 276 -13.30 -13.70 -22.36
CA THR A 276 -12.29 -14.12 -23.32
C THR A 276 -10.89 -13.75 -22.84
N ASN A 277 -10.70 -12.52 -22.36
CA ASN A 277 -9.44 -12.08 -21.78
C ASN A 277 -9.09 -12.89 -20.52
N ALA A 278 -10.08 -13.21 -19.67
CA ALA A 278 -9.87 -14.05 -18.49
C ALA A 278 -9.39 -15.48 -18.89
N LEU A 279 -9.90 -16.05 -19.98
CA LEU A 279 -9.40 -17.33 -20.53
C LEU A 279 -7.98 -17.20 -21.09
N GLU A 280 -7.70 -16.10 -21.78
CA GLU A 280 -6.36 -15.81 -22.32
C GLU A 280 -5.33 -15.65 -21.21
N ASN A 281 -5.67 -14.97 -20.12
CA ASN A 281 -4.81 -14.85 -18.94
C ASN A 281 -4.41 -16.23 -18.38
N ILE A 282 -5.37 -17.18 -18.27
CA ILE A 282 -5.05 -18.56 -17.88
C ILE A 282 -4.09 -19.22 -18.88
N GLN A 283 -4.34 -19.04 -20.18
CA GLN A 283 -3.54 -19.67 -21.22
C GLN A 283 -2.09 -19.16 -21.26
N VAL A 284 -1.93 -17.86 -21.02
CA VAL A 284 -0.62 -17.20 -21.03
C VAL A 284 0.17 -17.53 -19.76
N GLU A 285 -0.46 -17.36 -18.59
CA GLU A 285 0.26 -17.41 -17.31
C GLU A 285 0.37 -18.82 -16.72
N THR A 286 -0.61 -19.69 -17.00
CA THR A 286 -0.66 -21.05 -16.44
C THR A 286 -1.08 -22.09 -17.48
N PRO A 287 -0.35 -22.24 -18.61
CA PRO A 287 -0.76 -23.14 -19.70
C PRO A 287 -0.86 -24.62 -19.26
N ASN A 288 -0.01 -25.05 -18.35
CA ASN A 288 0.10 -26.43 -17.90
C ASN A 288 -0.48 -26.64 -16.49
N TRP A 289 -1.02 -27.80 -16.22
CA TRP A 289 -1.41 -28.25 -14.88
C TRP A 289 -0.16 -28.66 -14.09
N ASN A 290 0.40 -27.74 -13.30
CA ASN A 290 1.55 -27.97 -12.43
C ASN A 290 1.54 -26.96 -11.27
N PHE A 291 0.77 -27.27 -10.23
CA PHE A 291 0.62 -26.45 -9.04
C PHE A 291 1.98 -26.16 -8.36
N ALA A 292 2.83 -27.19 -8.28
CA ALA A 292 4.12 -27.07 -7.60
C ALA A 292 5.06 -26.06 -8.30
N ASP A 293 5.05 -26.03 -9.62
CA ASP A 293 5.82 -25.07 -10.41
C ASP A 293 5.28 -23.66 -10.28
N ALA A 294 3.96 -23.46 -10.34
CA ALA A 294 3.32 -22.17 -10.12
C ALA A 294 3.63 -21.61 -8.71
N LYS A 295 3.53 -22.45 -7.66
CA LYS A 295 3.94 -22.09 -6.30
C LYS A 295 5.41 -21.66 -6.23
N LYS A 296 6.29 -22.40 -6.89
CA LYS A 296 7.73 -22.07 -6.92
C LYS A 296 7.96 -20.72 -7.61
N GLN A 297 7.33 -20.49 -8.76
CA GLN A 297 7.47 -19.22 -9.50
C GLN A 297 6.97 -18.03 -8.69
N ALA A 298 5.84 -18.17 -7.98
CA ALA A 298 5.33 -17.13 -7.09
C ALA A 298 6.33 -16.81 -5.95
N ASN A 299 6.90 -17.83 -5.32
CA ASN A 299 7.93 -17.65 -4.28
C ASN A 299 9.21 -17.02 -4.84
N ASP A 300 9.65 -17.43 -6.04
CA ASP A 300 10.84 -16.88 -6.70
C ASP A 300 10.66 -15.38 -7.01
N LYS A 301 9.47 -14.97 -7.49
CA LYS A 301 9.14 -13.55 -7.70
C LYS A 301 9.23 -12.76 -6.39
N TRP A 302 8.63 -13.26 -5.32
CA TRP A 302 8.75 -12.64 -4.01
C TRP A 302 10.18 -12.57 -3.52
N ASN A 303 10.93 -13.65 -3.65
CA ASN A 303 12.33 -13.67 -3.24
C ASN A 303 13.18 -12.65 -4.02
N SER A 304 12.93 -12.50 -5.32
CA SER A 304 13.59 -11.49 -6.16
C SER A 304 13.28 -10.07 -5.66
N THR A 305 12.02 -9.78 -5.39
CA THR A 305 11.57 -8.48 -4.87
C THR A 305 12.20 -8.15 -3.53
N LEU A 306 12.18 -9.08 -2.58
CA LEU A 306 12.76 -8.87 -1.25
C LEU A 306 14.28 -8.69 -1.29
N ASN A 307 14.99 -9.31 -2.25
CA ASN A 307 16.44 -9.16 -2.41
C ASN A 307 16.88 -7.77 -2.91
N LYS A 308 15.98 -6.87 -3.25
CA LYS A 308 16.31 -5.46 -3.52
C LYS A 308 16.90 -4.76 -2.29
N ILE A 309 16.55 -5.24 -1.09
CA ILE A 309 17.18 -4.81 0.16
C ILE A 309 17.69 -6.04 0.90
N GLN A 310 19.00 -6.15 1.08
CA GLN A 310 19.59 -7.13 1.96
C GLN A 310 19.77 -6.49 3.34
N PHE A 311 19.03 -6.99 4.34
CA PHE A 311 18.95 -6.43 5.68
C PHE A 311 19.53 -7.42 6.70
N GLU A 312 20.55 -6.99 7.46
CA GLU A 312 21.22 -7.78 8.50
C GLU A 312 20.83 -7.23 9.88
N GLY A 313 20.33 -8.09 10.76
CA GLY A 313 19.89 -7.78 12.12
C GLY A 313 19.50 -9.06 12.87
N ASP A 314 18.94 -8.94 14.06
CA ASP A 314 18.39 -10.09 14.78
C ASP A 314 17.17 -10.68 14.05
N ALA A 315 16.81 -11.93 14.43
CA ALA A 315 15.76 -12.68 13.73
C ALA A 315 14.37 -11.99 13.76
N ASP A 316 14.02 -11.41 14.90
CA ASP A 316 12.72 -10.73 15.07
C ASP A 316 12.64 -9.46 14.21
N THR A 317 13.70 -8.63 14.27
CA THR A 317 13.81 -7.42 13.42
C THR A 317 13.79 -7.76 11.93
N LYS A 318 14.46 -8.84 11.49
CA LYS A 318 14.37 -9.32 10.11
C LYS A 318 12.96 -9.72 9.73
N THR A 319 12.26 -10.44 10.60
CA THR A 319 10.88 -10.86 10.35
C THR A 319 9.96 -9.66 10.16
N ILE A 320 10.03 -8.67 11.03
CA ILE A 320 9.23 -7.44 10.91
C ILE A 320 9.60 -6.69 9.63
N PHE A 321 10.90 -6.52 9.34
CA PHE A 321 11.38 -5.77 8.18
C PHE A 321 10.95 -6.41 6.86
N TYR A 322 11.20 -7.71 6.67
CA TYR A 322 10.83 -8.37 5.41
C TYR A 322 9.33 -8.54 5.24
N THR A 323 8.58 -8.63 6.35
CA THR A 323 7.12 -8.62 6.28
C THR A 323 6.60 -7.23 5.91
N ALA A 324 7.15 -6.16 6.48
CA ALA A 324 6.82 -4.80 6.08
C ALA A 324 7.15 -4.57 4.59
N LEU A 325 8.34 -4.97 4.12
CA LEU A 325 8.71 -4.88 2.71
C LEU A 325 7.77 -5.71 1.82
N TYR A 326 7.31 -6.88 2.26
CA TYR A 326 6.32 -7.71 1.58
C TYR A 326 4.97 -6.99 1.43
N HIS A 327 4.48 -6.33 2.49
CA HIS A 327 3.23 -5.58 2.45
C HIS A 327 3.27 -4.41 1.46
N THR A 328 4.42 -3.75 1.29
CA THR A 328 4.56 -2.61 0.35
C THR A 328 4.33 -2.98 -1.11
N TYR A 329 4.23 -4.27 -1.45
CA TYR A 329 3.96 -4.76 -2.80
C TYR A 329 2.56 -5.37 -2.97
N PHE A 330 1.65 -5.14 -2.02
CA PHE A 330 0.25 -5.56 -2.17
C PHE A 330 -0.57 -4.59 -3.00
N ALA A 331 -0.20 -3.32 -3.01
CA ALA A 331 -0.81 -2.26 -3.82
C ALA A 331 0.25 -1.24 -4.27
N PRO A 332 0.03 -0.54 -5.41
CA PRO A 332 -1.08 -0.72 -6.35
C PRO A 332 -0.98 -2.03 -7.14
N THR A 333 -2.12 -2.58 -7.59
CA THR A 333 -2.16 -3.85 -8.31
C THR A 333 -2.31 -3.67 -9.81
N ILE A 334 -1.78 -4.60 -10.60
CA ILE A 334 -1.99 -4.68 -12.05
C ILE A 334 -3.49 -4.71 -12.36
N PHE A 335 -3.91 -3.97 -13.38
CA PHE A 335 -5.32 -3.88 -13.79
C PHE A 335 -5.55 -4.15 -15.29
N ASN A 336 -4.52 -4.38 -16.07
CA ASN A 336 -4.64 -4.80 -17.45
C ASN A 336 -4.49 -6.33 -17.59
N ASP A 337 -5.12 -6.87 -18.65
CA ASP A 337 -4.98 -8.24 -19.08
C ASP A 337 -3.59 -8.53 -19.69
N ALA A 338 -3.26 -9.79 -19.92
CA ALA A 338 -1.98 -10.20 -20.49
C ALA A 338 -1.73 -9.64 -21.90
N ASN A 339 -2.81 -9.35 -22.65
CA ASN A 339 -2.74 -8.73 -23.98
C ASN A 339 -2.63 -7.21 -23.93
N GLY A 340 -2.65 -6.58 -22.75
CA GLY A 340 -2.57 -5.13 -22.54
C GLY A 340 -3.91 -4.39 -22.46
N ASP A 341 -5.02 -5.07 -22.58
CA ASP A 341 -6.35 -4.47 -22.48
C ASP A 341 -6.71 -4.13 -21.03
N TYR A 342 -7.42 -3.01 -20.79
CA TYR A 342 -7.97 -2.67 -19.49
C TYR A 342 -9.26 -1.85 -19.59
N LEU A 343 -10.06 -1.83 -18.52
CA LEU A 343 -11.25 -1.01 -18.38
C LEU A 343 -10.88 0.35 -17.79
N GLY A 344 -11.13 1.44 -18.54
CA GLY A 344 -10.91 2.80 -18.07
C GLY A 344 -11.91 3.25 -17.00
N THR A 345 -11.61 4.37 -16.33
CA THR A 345 -12.52 5.03 -15.36
C THR A 345 -13.82 5.50 -16.04
N ASP A 346 -13.76 5.86 -17.32
CA ASP A 346 -14.89 6.21 -18.19
C ASP A 346 -15.69 5.00 -18.69
N LYS A 347 -15.34 3.79 -18.24
CA LYS A 347 -15.95 2.51 -18.61
C LYS A 347 -15.75 2.12 -20.08
N GLN A 348 -14.79 2.73 -20.77
CA GLN A 348 -14.35 2.29 -22.07
C GLN A 348 -13.22 1.26 -21.97
N VAL A 349 -13.16 0.36 -22.93
CA VAL A 349 -12.05 -0.60 -23.02
C VAL A 349 -10.91 0.03 -23.82
N TYR A 350 -9.72 0.05 -23.21
CA TYR A 350 -8.48 0.49 -23.85
C TYR A 350 -7.66 -0.75 -24.21
N GLU A 351 -7.49 -0.95 -25.53
CA GLU A 351 -6.83 -2.15 -26.05
C GLU A 351 -5.31 -1.96 -26.21
N LYS A 352 -4.54 -3.00 -25.93
CA LYS A 352 -3.11 -3.17 -26.27
C LYS A 352 -2.22 -1.98 -25.88
N GLN A 353 -2.41 -1.48 -24.68
CA GLN A 353 -1.59 -0.38 -24.19
C GLN A 353 -0.13 -0.81 -23.98
N ASP A 354 0.81 0.13 -24.16
CA ASP A 354 2.26 -0.08 -24.04
C ASP A 354 2.79 0.11 -22.61
N PHE A 355 1.91 0.35 -21.65
CA PHE A 355 2.20 0.46 -20.22
C PHE A 355 1.32 -0.48 -19.39
N THR A 356 1.80 -0.84 -18.22
CA THR A 356 1.02 -1.61 -17.26
C THR A 356 0.08 -0.68 -16.50
N ASN A 357 -1.23 -0.84 -16.72
CA ASN A 357 -2.23 -0.09 -15.97
C ASN A 357 -2.38 -0.70 -14.56
N HIS A 358 -2.60 0.13 -13.55
CA HIS A 358 -2.73 -0.26 -12.16
C HIS A 358 -4.01 0.27 -11.52
N THR A 359 -4.39 -0.33 -10.41
CA THR A 359 -5.52 0.08 -9.57
C THR A 359 -5.17 -0.07 -8.08
N VAL A 360 -6.09 0.26 -7.19
CA VAL A 360 -5.87 0.28 -5.73
C VAL A 360 -4.80 1.31 -5.34
N PHE A 361 -5.10 2.57 -5.66
CA PHE A 361 -4.25 3.69 -5.30
C PHE A 361 -4.81 4.41 -4.07
N SER A 362 -4.28 4.11 -2.88
CA SER A 362 -4.51 4.83 -1.63
C SER A 362 -3.58 6.03 -1.53
N LEU A 363 -3.77 7.02 -2.41
CA LEU A 363 -2.73 8.04 -2.65
C LEU A 363 -2.52 8.99 -1.49
N TRP A 364 -3.57 9.31 -0.69
CA TRP A 364 -3.46 10.16 0.50
C TRP A 364 -2.42 9.61 1.50
N ASP A 365 -2.35 8.30 1.58
CA ASP A 365 -1.44 7.58 2.46
C ASP A 365 -0.08 7.42 1.78
N THR A 366 -0.06 6.88 0.57
CA THR A 366 1.11 6.32 -0.08
C THR A 366 2.05 7.34 -0.71
N TYR A 367 1.60 8.59 -1.00
CA TYR A 367 2.50 9.63 -1.50
C TYR A 367 3.61 9.99 -0.50
N ARG A 368 3.37 9.74 0.80
CA ARG A 368 4.27 10.14 1.91
C ARG A 368 5.50 9.25 2.03
N GLY A 369 5.37 7.95 1.73
CA GLY A 369 6.45 6.99 1.94
C GLY A 369 6.49 5.85 0.92
N LEU A 370 5.37 5.22 0.58
CA LEU A 370 5.36 4.07 -0.33
C LEU A 370 5.85 4.44 -1.74
N HIS A 371 5.29 5.47 -2.37
CA HIS A 371 5.77 5.92 -3.69
C HIS A 371 7.24 6.37 -3.66
N PRO A 372 7.72 7.13 -2.66
CA PRO A 372 9.16 7.38 -2.49
C PRO A 372 10.01 6.12 -2.34
N LEU A 373 9.49 5.07 -1.67
CA LEU A 373 10.18 3.79 -1.54
C LEU A 373 10.27 3.07 -2.89
N MET A 374 9.18 3.03 -3.65
CA MET A 374 9.15 2.46 -5.00
C MET A 374 10.14 3.19 -5.93
N ASN A 375 10.26 4.52 -5.82
CA ASN A 375 11.25 5.31 -6.58
C ASN A 375 12.70 4.95 -6.25
N LEU A 376 12.97 4.34 -5.10
CA LEU A 376 14.29 3.84 -4.72
C LEU A 376 14.54 2.38 -5.06
N LEU A 377 13.49 1.56 -5.16
CA LEU A 377 13.63 0.12 -5.28
C LEU A 377 13.27 -0.42 -6.67
N GLU A 378 12.32 0.23 -7.36
CA GLU A 378 11.77 -0.28 -8.60
C GLU A 378 12.46 0.27 -9.83
N ASP A 379 12.48 -0.54 -10.88
CA ASP A 379 12.89 -0.11 -12.19
C ASP A 379 12.09 1.11 -12.64
N ARG A 380 12.76 1.98 -13.41
CA ARG A 380 12.14 3.18 -13.94
C ARG A 380 10.81 2.91 -14.65
N LYS A 381 10.69 1.77 -15.37
CA LYS A 381 9.47 1.42 -16.10
C LYS A 381 8.28 1.22 -15.17
N ILE A 382 8.42 0.51 -14.05
CA ILE A 382 7.33 0.28 -13.11
C ILE A 382 6.83 1.61 -12.52
N ASN A 383 7.75 2.48 -12.12
CA ASN A 383 7.40 3.81 -11.63
C ASN A 383 6.74 4.68 -12.72
N GLN A 384 7.21 4.60 -13.97
CA GLN A 384 6.56 5.26 -15.11
C GLN A 384 5.14 4.73 -15.34
N ASP A 385 4.92 3.42 -15.22
CA ASP A 385 3.62 2.80 -15.44
C ASP A 385 2.59 3.28 -14.38
N PHE A 386 3.01 3.50 -13.12
CA PHE A 386 2.15 4.15 -12.13
C PHE A 386 1.73 5.55 -12.55
N ILE A 387 2.70 6.37 -13.01
CA ILE A 387 2.40 7.74 -13.45
C ILE A 387 1.54 7.74 -14.71
N LYS A 388 1.84 6.91 -15.71
CA LYS A 388 1.03 6.78 -16.93
C LYS A 388 -0.39 6.34 -16.63
N THR A 389 -0.58 5.47 -15.63
CA THR A 389 -1.92 5.12 -15.14
C THR A 389 -2.66 6.35 -14.61
N MET A 390 -2.01 7.17 -13.77
CA MET A 390 -2.63 8.39 -13.23
C MET A 390 -2.95 9.40 -14.34
N LEU A 391 -2.09 9.52 -15.36
CA LEU A 391 -2.33 10.38 -16.52
C LEU A 391 -3.48 9.85 -17.40
N ALA A 392 -3.57 8.53 -17.58
CA ALA A 392 -4.70 7.91 -18.29
C ALA A 392 -6.02 8.16 -17.53
N ILE A 393 -6.03 8.01 -16.21
CA ILE A 393 -7.19 8.34 -15.37
C ILE A 393 -7.57 9.82 -15.53
N TYR A 394 -6.58 10.74 -15.54
CA TYR A 394 -6.84 12.15 -15.82
C TYR A 394 -7.53 12.36 -17.18
N GLN A 395 -7.03 11.73 -18.24
CA GLN A 395 -7.62 11.83 -19.58
C GLN A 395 -9.05 11.26 -19.65
N GLN A 396 -9.36 10.26 -18.83
CA GLN A 396 -10.67 9.59 -18.79
C GLN A 396 -11.70 10.31 -17.93
N GLN A 397 -11.32 10.98 -16.84
CA GLN A 397 -12.25 11.61 -15.89
C GLN A 397 -12.05 13.12 -15.70
N GLY A 398 -11.04 13.73 -16.35
CA GLY A 398 -10.76 15.17 -16.29
C GLY A 398 -10.02 15.65 -15.05
N LYS A 399 -9.61 14.75 -14.14
CA LYS A 399 -8.80 15.04 -12.95
C LYS A 399 -7.90 13.86 -12.58
N LEU A 400 -6.80 14.11 -11.93
CA LEU A 400 -5.95 13.07 -11.34
C LEU A 400 -6.69 12.31 -10.25
N PRO A 401 -6.33 11.03 -9.98
CA PRO A 401 -7.02 10.23 -8.97
C PRO A 401 -6.77 10.72 -7.54
N VAL A 402 -7.73 10.42 -6.67
CA VAL A 402 -7.61 10.56 -5.20
C VAL A 402 -7.47 9.18 -4.57
N TRP A 403 -8.47 8.30 -4.78
CA TRP A 403 -8.47 6.92 -4.35
C TRP A 403 -9.12 6.02 -5.42
N HIS A 404 -8.31 5.51 -6.32
CA HIS A 404 -8.78 4.73 -7.46
C HIS A 404 -8.91 3.24 -7.12
N LEU A 405 -10.11 2.67 -7.33
CA LEU A 405 -10.44 1.29 -7.04
C LEU A 405 -11.16 0.62 -8.23
N GLN A 406 -10.50 -0.35 -8.87
CA GLN A 406 -11.10 -1.21 -9.91
C GLN A 406 -11.85 -0.42 -11.01
N GLY A 407 -11.16 0.56 -11.62
CA GLY A 407 -11.74 1.41 -12.65
C GLY A 407 -12.77 2.42 -12.13
N ASN A 408 -12.74 2.74 -10.84
CA ASN A 408 -13.62 3.73 -10.20
C ASN A 408 -12.81 4.71 -9.36
N GLU A 409 -13.21 5.98 -9.36
CA GLU A 409 -12.73 6.96 -8.41
C GLU A 409 -13.67 7.00 -7.21
N THR A 410 -13.14 6.74 -6.01
CA THR A 410 -13.95 6.74 -4.79
C THR A 410 -14.03 8.12 -4.14
N ASN A 411 -13.11 9.03 -4.48
CA ASN A 411 -12.93 10.35 -3.84
C ASN A 411 -12.82 10.27 -2.31
N THR A 412 -12.33 9.15 -1.79
CA THR A 412 -12.12 8.98 -0.37
C THR A 412 -10.84 9.69 0.04
N MET A 413 -10.86 10.33 1.21
CA MET A 413 -9.81 11.14 1.81
C MET A 413 -9.67 12.55 1.22
N VAL A 414 -8.95 13.38 1.95
CA VAL A 414 -8.80 14.82 1.70
C VAL A 414 -7.61 15.13 0.79
N GLY A 415 -7.67 16.23 0.04
CA GLY A 415 -6.54 16.73 -0.74
C GLY A 415 -6.53 16.29 -2.19
N LEU A 416 -5.37 16.48 -2.84
CA LEU A 416 -5.08 16.11 -4.24
C LEU A 416 -3.81 15.27 -4.29
N PRO A 417 -3.82 14.06 -3.71
CA PRO A 417 -2.60 13.33 -3.38
C PRO A 417 -1.84 12.75 -4.58
N ALA A 418 -2.47 12.65 -5.76
CA ALA A 418 -1.75 12.28 -6.99
C ALA A 418 -0.78 13.38 -7.47
N ILE A 419 -1.06 14.65 -7.15
CA ILE A 419 -0.20 15.77 -7.60
C ILE A 419 1.24 15.61 -7.08
N PRO A 420 1.49 15.38 -5.77
CA PRO A 420 2.85 15.11 -5.28
C PRO A 420 3.53 13.95 -6.01
N VAL A 421 2.82 12.85 -6.28
CA VAL A 421 3.41 11.67 -6.94
C VAL A 421 3.83 11.97 -8.37
N VAL A 422 2.95 12.61 -9.16
CA VAL A 422 3.24 12.98 -10.55
C VAL A 422 4.35 14.03 -10.62
N ALA A 423 4.29 15.05 -9.75
CA ALA A 423 5.32 16.10 -9.71
C ALA A 423 6.69 15.54 -9.32
N ASP A 424 6.76 14.63 -8.33
CA ASP A 424 7.99 13.97 -7.90
C ASP A 424 8.64 13.20 -9.06
N ALA A 425 7.84 12.47 -9.84
CA ALA A 425 8.32 11.72 -11.00
C ALA A 425 8.92 12.62 -12.10
N VAL A 426 8.34 13.80 -12.32
CA VAL A 426 8.88 14.80 -13.27
C VAL A 426 10.16 15.43 -12.73
N ILE A 427 10.17 15.84 -11.46
CA ILE A 427 11.31 16.50 -10.82
C ILE A 427 12.52 15.57 -10.78
N LYS A 428 12.33 14.31 -10.44
CA LYS A 428 13.37 13.27 -10.38
C LYS A 428 13.76 12.67 -11.74
N GLY A 429 13.07 13.08 -12.84
CA GLY A 429 13.33 12.55 -14.18
C GLY A 429 12.95 11.07 -14.35
N ILE A 430 12.00 10.58 -13.56
CA ILE A 430 11.46 9.21 -13.66
C ILE A 430 10.55 9.11 -14.89
N LEU A 431 9.65 10.07 -15.09
CA LEU A 431 8.82 10.17 -16.28
C LEU A 431 9.66 10.60 -17.50
N ASP A 432 9.29 10.21 -18.69
CA ASP A 432 9.95 10.65 -19.93
C ASP A 432 9.54 12.09 -20.27
N GLU A 433 10.47 12.88 -20.82
CA GLU A 433 10.24 14.30 -21.14
C GLU A 433 9.08 14.50 -22.14
N LYS A 434 8.83 13.55 -23.04
CA LYS A 434 7.68 13.59 -23.97
C LYS A 434 6.33 13.66 -23.27
N ASP A 435 6.23 13.16 -22.04
CA ASP A 435 5.01 13.09 -21.24
C ASP A 435 4.88 14.26 -20.25
N TYR A 436 5.88 15.17 -20.18
CA TYR A 436 5.91 16.27 -19.21
C TYR A 436 4.78 17.30 -19.41
N GLU A 437 4.43 17.61 -20.65
CA GLU A 437 3.34 18.57 -20.91
C GLU A 437 2.00 18.01 -20.49
N LEU A 438 1.72 16.73 -20.77
CA LEU A 438 0.50 16.06 -20.30
C LEU A 438 0.47 15.99 -18.76
N ALA A 439 1.60 15.65 -18.13
CA ALA A 439 1.70 15.62 -16.68
C ALA A 439 1.46 17.01 -16.06
N TRP A 440 2.00 18.06 -16.68
CA TRP A 440 1.76 19.43 -16.23
C TRP A 440 0.29 19.84 -16.40
N GLU A 441 -0.31 19.55 -17.53
CA GLU A 441 -1.73 19.82 -17.79
C GLU A 441 -2.59 19.12 -16.73
N ALA A 442 -2.34 17.83 -16.46
CA ALA A 442 -3.06 17.04 -15.46
C ALA A 442 -2.94 17.64 -14.05
N VAL A 443 -1.72 18.00 -13.64
CA VAL A 443 -1.45 18.63 -12.33
C VAL A 443 -2.16 19.98 -12.23
N LYS A 444 -1.97 20.86 -13.21
CA LYS A 444 -2.56 22.20 -13.21
C LYS A 444 -4.08 22.16 -13.22
N THR A 445 -4.69 21.35 -14.11
CA THR A 445 -6.14 21.23 -14.22
C THR A 445 -6.74 20.71 -12.91
N THR A 446 -6.14 19.67 -12.33
CA THR A 446 -6.60 19.12 -11.04
C THR A 446 -6.47 20.14 -9.90
N ALA A 447 -5.34 20.85 -9.79
CA ALA A 447 -5.11 21.86 -8.76
C ALA A 447 -6.01 23.09 -8.92
N MET A 448 -6.51 23.37 -10.14
CA MET A 448 -7.39 24.49 -10.47
C MET A 448 -8.88 24.12 -10.47
N GLY A 449 -9.24 22.93 -9.98
CA GLY A 449 -10.62 22.50 -9.82
C GLY A 449 -11.46 23.40 -8.91
N TYR A 450 -12.73 23.03 -8.74
CA TYR A 450 -13.70 23.80 -7.93
C TYR A 450 -14.28 22.99 -6.75
N GLU A 451 -14.08 21.67 -6.76
CA GLU A 451 -14.68 20.74 -5.80
C GLU A 451 -14.03 20.86 -4.41
N ASN A 452 -14.70 20.36 -3.40
CA ASN A 452 -14.19 20.16 -2.04
C ASN A 452 -13.47 21.39 -1.43
N GLY A 453 -14.04 22.58 -1.64
CA GLY A 453 -13.50 23.83 -1.09
C GLY A 453 -12.40 24.50 -1.92
N LEU A 454 -11.88 23.89 -3.02
CA LEU A 454 -10.86 24.50 -3.89
C LEU A 454 -11.26 25.88 -4.42
N LYS A 455 -12.55 26.07 -4.77
CA LYS A 455 -13.07 27.39 -5.20
C LYS A 455 -12.78 28.49 -4.15
N PHE A 456 -12.91 28.17 -2.87
CA PHE A 456 -12.68 29.13 -1.80
C PHE A 456 -11.19 29.41 -1.59
N VAL A 457 -10.33 28.41 -1.76
CA VAL A 457 -8.86 28.62 -1.73
C VAL A 457 -8.45 29.63 -2.80
N ARG A 458 -9.07 29.56 -3.99
CA ARG A 458 -8.80 30.46 -5.11
C ARG A 458 -9.38 31.86 -4.91
N ASP A 459 -10.63 31.93 -4.42
CA ASP A 459 -11.40 33.17 -4.40
C ASP A 459 -11.24 33.93 -3.07
N LEU A 460 -11.09 33.22 -1.94
CA LEU A 460 -11.04 33.78 -0.59
C LEU A 460 -9.72 33.53 0.14
N THR A 461 -8.81 32.73 -0.43
CA THR A 461 -7.53 32.29 0.17
C THR A 461 -7.63 31.32 1.35
N TYR A 462 -8.82 30.92 1.74
CA TYR A 462 -9.09 29.88 2.74
C TYR A 462 -10.50 29.29 2.54
N ILE A 463 -10.74 28.12 3.13
CA ILE A 463 -12.05 27.41 3.10
C ILE A 463 -12.85 27.83 4.34
N PRO A 464 -13.99 28.56 4.18
CA PRO A 464 -14.82 28.95 5.30
C PRO A 464 -15.56 27.75 5.90
N ILE A 465 -15.53 27.60 7.22
CA ILE A 465 -16.29 26.55 7.94
C ILE A 465 -17.80 26.72 7.79
N ASP A 466 -18.30 27.93 7.48
CA ASP A 466 -19.72 28.19 7.17
C ASP A 466 -20.14 27.61 5.82
N SER A 467 -19.18 27.26 4.96
CA SER A 467 -19.42 26.67 3.65
C SER A 467 -18.99 25.19 3.57
N MET A 468 -18.12 24.78 4.49
CA MET A 468 -17.62 23.42 4.63
C MET A 468 -17.34 23.18 6.12
N ASP A 469 -18.32 22.64 6.82
CA ASP A 469 -18.37 22.55 8.27
C ASP A 469 -17.50 21.45 8.89
N HIS A 470 -16.97 20.55 8.04
CA HIS A 470 -16.09 19.45 8.44
C HIS A 470 -14.81 19.44 7.62
N GLU A 471 -13.73 19.00 8.25
CA GLU A 471 -12.41 18.73 7.64
C GLU A 471 -11.77 19.92 6.88
N SER A 472 -12.27 21.15 7.08
CA SER A 472 -11.86 22.34 6.31
C SER A 472 -10.35 22.63 6.41
N VAL A 473 -9.76 22.45 7.60
CA VAL A 473 -8.32 22.62 7.83
C VAL A 473 -7.53 21.50 7.17
N ALA A 474 -7.98 20.25 7.30
CA ALA A 474 -7.33 19.11 6.69
C ALA A 474 -7.23 19.26 5.16
N TRP A 475 -8.36 19.58 4.50
CA TRP A 475 -8.39 19.88 3.05
C TRP A 475 -7.41 20.98 2.67
N ALA A 476 -7.38 22.08 3.43
CA ALA A 476 -6.53 23.22 3.12
C ALA A 476 -5.03 22.90 3.27
N LEU A 477 -4.64 22.14 4.29
CA LEU A 477 -3.25 21.73 4.49
C LEU A 477 -2.77 20.75 3.41
N GLU A 478 -3.60 19.79 3.03
CA GLU A 478 -3.28 18.87 1.93
C GLU A 478 -3.24 19.59 0.57
N TYR A 479 -4.10 20.59 0.34
CA TYR A 479 -3.99 21.45 -0.84
C TYR A 479 -2.68 22.24 -0.87
N ALA A 480 -2.19 22.71 0.27
CA ALA A 480 -0.91 23.40 0.34
C ALA A 480 0.26 22.48 -0.04
N ILE A 481 0.22 21.20 0.31
CA ILE A 481 1.21 20.20 -0.12
C ILE A 481 1.14 19.97 -1.64
N ALA A 482 -0.06 19.82 -2.19
CA ALA A 482 -0.28 19.67 -3.62
C ALA A 482 0.19 20.92 -4.40
N ASP A 483 -0.11 22.11 -3.91
CA ASP A 483 0.28 23.38 -4.51
C ASP A 483 1.81 23.60 -4.49
N TYR A 484 2.48 23.21 -3.42
CA TYR A 484 3.95 23.20 -3.37
C TYR A 484 4.53 22.25 -4.44
N SER A 485 3.92 21.10 -4.61
CA SER A 485 4.34 20.13 -5.61
C SER A 485 4.18 20.69 -7.03
N ALA A 486 3.03 21.34 -7.30
CA ALA A 486 2.77 22.04 -8.56
C ALA A 486 3.77 23.21 -8.76
N TYR A 487 4.08 23.98 -7.71
CA TYR A 487 5.11 25.03 -7.74
C TYR A 487 6.47 24.48 -8.16
N LYS A 488 6.97 23.44 -7.50
CA LYS A 488 8.28 22.83 -7.80
C LYS A 488 8.34 22.26 -9.20
N MET A 489 7.25 21.64 -9.65
CA MET A 489 7.12 21.12 -11.02
C MET A 489 7.11 22.26 -12.04
N ALA A 490 6.37 23.34 -11.79
CA ALA A 490 6.34 24.53 -12.65
C ALA A 490 7.75 25.17 -12.80
N VAL A 491 8.49 25.28 -11.70
CA VAL A 491 9.89 25.74 -11.71
C VAL A 491 10.76 24.81 -12.59
N LYS A 492 10.66 23.49 -12.40
CA LYS A 492 11.40 22.49 -13.19
C LYS A 492 11.12 22.62 -14.70
N LEU A 493 9.88 22.92 -15.07
CA LEU A 493 9.43 23.04 -16.46
C LEU A 493 9.55 24.45 -17.04
N GLY A 494 10.04 25.44 -16.28
CA GLY A 494 10.18 26.83 -16.72
C GLY A 494 8.85 27.59 -16.89
N LYS A 495 7.77 27.14 -16.25
CA LYS A 495 6.43 27.74 -16.28
C LYS A 495 6.35 28.91 -15.26
N THR A 496 7.00 30.04 -15.56
CA THR A 496 7.27 31.12 -14.61
C THR A 496 6.02 31.73 -13.96
N GLU A 497 4.96 31.98 -14.75
CA GLU A 497 3.71 32.55 -14.22
C GLU A 497 3.00 31.60 -13.27
N ASP A 498 2.90 30.34 -13.65
CA ASP A 498 2.31 29.30 -12.84
C ASP A 498 3.14 29.04 -11.55
N ALA A 499 4.47 29.06 -11.66
CA ALA A 499 5.34 28.97 -10.50
C ALA A 499 5.06 30.10 -9.50
N ALA A 500 4.97 31.36 -9.96
CA ALA A 500 4.66 32.50 -9.10
C ALA A 500 3.25 32.42 -8.49
N TYR A 501 2.27 31.85 -9.19
CA TYR A 501 0.93 31.63 -8.69
C TYR A 501 0.91 30.57 -7.56
N PHE A 502 1.46 29.38 -7.83
CA PHE A 502 1.48 28.27 -6.86
C PHE A 502 2.42 28.55 -5.67
N GLU A 503 3.50 29.37 -5.85
CA GLU A 503 4.34 29.83 -4.75
C GLU A 503 3.56 30.61 -3.69
N LYS A 504 2.64 31.46 -4.13
CA LYS A 504 1.76 32.19 -3.20
C LYS A 504 0.74 31.26 -2.57
N ARG A 505 0.19 30.30 -3.35
CA ARG A 505 -0.94 29.50 -2.94
C ARG A 505 -0.55 28.43 -1.92
N TYR A 506 0.62 27.81 -2.03
CA TYR A 506 1.04 26.81 -1.03
C TYR A 506 1.29 27.40 0.37
N LYS A 507 1.47 28.71 0.47
CA LYS A 507 1.65 29.43 1.76
C LYS A 507 0.32 29.78 2.43
N LEU A 508 -0.82 29.54 1.78
CA LEU A 508 -2.13 29.89 2.34
C LEU A 508 -2.49 29.12 3.62
N TYR A 509 -1.79 28.03 3.93
CA TYR A 509 -1.90 27.33 5.21
C TYR A 509 -1.70 28.28 6.41
N GLU A 510 -0.87 29.33 6.28
CA GLU A 510 -0.63 30.35 7.31
C GLU A 510 -1.91 31.05 7.76
N GLN A 511 -2.93 31.14 6.90
CA GLN A 511 -4.23 31.75 7.21
C GLN A 511 -4.99 31.04 8.31
N TYR A 512 -4.72 29.76 8.53
CA TYR A 512 -5.38 28.94 9.55
C TYR A 512 -4.66 28.94 10.89
N PHE A 513 -3.42 29.46 10.97
CA PHE A 513 -2.65 29.42 12.20
C PHE A 513 -3.13 30.48 13.18
N ASP A 514 -3.80 30.03 14.26
CA ASP A 514 -4.23 30.88 15.36
C ASP A 514 -3.13 30.97 16.42
N LYS A 515 -2.49 32.12 16.49
CA LYS A 515 -1.38 32.41 17.43
C LYS A 515 -1.79 32.35 18.90
N GLU A 516 -3.07 32.56 19.21
CA GLU A 516 -3.58 32.54 20.59
C GLU A 516 -3.54 31.11 21.16
N VAL A 517 -3.92 30.11 20.35
CA VAL A 517 -3.97 28.72 20.79
C VAL A 517 -2.78 27.87 20.28
N GLY A 518 -2.02 28.39 19.29
CA GLY A 518 -0.87 27.71 18.70
C GLY A 518 -1.24 26.47 17.89
N HIS A 519 -2.33 26.53 17.14
CA HIS A 519 -2.84 25.46 16.28
C HIS A 519 -3.40 26.03 14.97
N PHE A 520 -3.54 25.16 13.95
CA PHE A 520 -4.37 25.49 12.79
C PHE A 520 -5.84 25.30 13.17
N VAL A 521 -6.66 26.31 12.97
CA VAL A 521 -8.06 26.39 13.37
C VAL A 521 -8.93 26.81 12.20
N GLY A 522 -10.11 26.21 12.04
CA GLY A 522 -11.05 26.57 11.00
C GLY A 522 -11.52 28.04 11.11
N ARG A 523 -11.73 28.69 9.97
CA ARG A 523 -12.15 30.11 9.90
C ARG A 523 -13.55 30.25 9.32
N LYS A 524 -14.32 31.16 9.89
CA LYS A 524 -15.64 31.58 9.37
C LYS A 524 -15.49 32.49 8.15
N ALA A 525 -16.56 32.65 7.38
CA ALA A 525 -16.58 33.56 6.21
C ALA A 525 -16.24 35.02 6.54
N ASN A 526 -16.49 35.47 7.78
CA ASN A 526 -16.11 36.80 8.24
C ASN A 526 -14.63 36.91 8.67
N GLY A 527 -13.86 35.85 8.55
CA GLY A 527 -12.45 35.79 8.90
C GLY A 527 -12.11 35.43 10.33
N GLU A 528 -13.10 35.28 11.22
CA GLU A 528 -12.89 34.86 12.61
C GLU A 528 -12.57 33.36 12.69
N PHE A 529 -11.69 32.98 13.64
CA PHE A 529 -11.45 31.58 13.96
C PHE A 529 -12.66 30.92 14.65
N ARG A 530 -12.82 29.60 14.47
CA ARG A 530 -13.83 28.79 15.14
C ARG A 530 -13.73 28.97 16.67
N ARG A 531 -14.85 29.33 17.31
CA ARG A 531 -14.98 29.36 18.77
C ARG A 531 -16.36 28.79 19.18
N PRO A 532 -16.48 28.04 20.29
CA PRO A 532 -15.38 27.58 21.15
C PRO A 532 -14.44 26.61 20.39
N PHE A 533 -13.16 26.53 20.81
CA PHE A 533 -12.15 25.67 20.23
C PHE A 533 -11.68 24.62 21.25
N ASN A 534 -11.66 23.34 20.84
CA ASN A 534 -11.12 22.23 21.62
C ASN A 534 -10.06 21.50 20.79
N ALA A 535 -8.78 21.62 21.18
CA ALA A 535 -7.67 21.03 20.44
C ALA A 535 -7.65 19.48 20.44
N LEU A 536 -8.38 18.83 21.34
CA LEU A 536 -8.51 17.37 21.44
C LEU A 536 -9.75 16.81 20.71
N MET A 537 -10.62 17.67 20.13
CA MET A 537 -11.78 17.20 19.38
C MET A 537 -11.32 16.33 18.20
N ALA A 538 -11.68 15.04 18.24
CA ALA A 538 -11.18 14.02 17.29
C ALA A 538 -12.33 13.19 16.68
N LYS A 539 -13.59 13.60 16.88
CA LYS A 539 -14.75 12.88 16.37
C LYS A 539 -14.75 12.89 14.84
N HIS A 540 -14.90 11.71 14.24
CA HIS A 540 -14.84 11.53 12.80
C HIS A 540 -15.87 12.40 12.07
N ARG A 541 -15.41 13.19 11.08
CA ARG A 541 -16.22 14.11 10.24
C ARG A 541 -17.06 15.14 10.98
N GLU A 542 -16.80 15.41 12.28
CA GLU A 542 -17.47 16.42 13.06
C GLU A 542 -16.52 17.51 13.57
N ASN A 543 -15.36 17.66 12.96
CA ASN A 543 -14.37 18.69 13.29
C ASN A 543 -13.65 19.22 12.04
N ASP A 544 -12.67 20.10 12.19
CA ASP A 544 -11.92 20.71 11.10
C ASP A 544 -10.83 19.80 10.52
N TYR A 545 -10.63 18.59 11.06
CA TYR A 545 -9.54 17.68 10.74
C TYR A 545 -10.06 16.32 10.28
N CYS A 546 -9.37 15.68 9.36
CA CYS A 546 -9.70 14.34 8.87
C CYS A 546 -9.02 13.30 9.78
N GLU A 547 -9.81 12.43 10.39
CA GLU A 547 -9.29 11.33 11.25
C GLU A 547 -8.23 11.81 12.25
N GLY A 548 -8.45 12.96 12.85
CA GLY A 548 -7.45 13.60 13.70
C GLY A 548 -7.99 14.74 14.54
N ASN A 549 -7.10 15.38 15.26
CA ASN A 549 -7.37 16.58 16.06
C ASN A 549 -6.35 17.70 15.77
N ALA A 550 -6.51 18.86 16.41
CA ALA A 550 -5.64 20.00 16.18
C ALA A 550 -4.16 19.71 16.52
N TRP A 551 -3.89 18.92 17.55
CA TRP A 551 -2.52 18.56 17.92
C TRP A 551 -1.83 17.76 16.82
N GLN A 552 -2.52 16.83 16.18
CA GLN A 552 -1.99 16.00 15.10
C GLN A 552 -1.80 16.80 13.81
N TYR A 553 -2.76 17.66 13.46
CA TYR A 553 -2.73 18.44 12.22
C TYR A 553 -1.84 19.69 12.29
N THR A 554 -1.43 20.16 13.47
CA THR A 554 -0.51 21.30 13.62
C THR A 554 0.83 21.08 12.90
N TRP A 555 1.21 19.84 12.67
CA TRP A 555 2.49 19.47 12.07
C TRP A 555 2.41 19.17 10.56
N LEU A 556 1.21 19.14 9.97
CA LEU A 556 1.00 18.75 8.58
C LEU A 556 1.40 19.88 7.60
N VAL A 557 2.65 20.31 7.69
CA VAL A 557 3.29 21.29 6.79
C VAL A 557 4.68 20.77 6.39
N PRO A 558 4.78 19.55 5.83
CA PRO A 558 6.08 18.99 5.46
C PRO A 558 6.76 19.78 4.33
N GLN A 559 5.98 20.49 3.50
CA GLN A 559 6.46 21.27 2.37
C GLN A 559 7.13 22.61 2.75
N ASP A 560 6.84 23.15 3.95
CA ASP A 560 7.39 24.42 4.41
C ASP A 560 7.65 24.42 5.92
N VAL A 561 8.53 23.52 6.37
CA VAL A 561 8.89 23.41 7.80
C VAL A 561 9.49 24.72 8.33
N LYS A 562 10.20 25.47 7.47
CA LYS A 562 10.73 26.80 7.85
C LYS A 562 9.61 27.80 8.12
N GLY A 563 8.59 27.85 7.27
CA GLY A 563 7.41 28.68 7.49
C GLY A 563 6.71 28.29 8.79
N LEU A 564 6.53 26.99 9.03
CA LEU A 564 5.94 26.48 10.27
C LEU A 564 6.75 26.91 11.52
N ILE A 565 8.08 26.77 11.50
CA ILE A 565 8.96 27.23 12.59
C ILE A 565 8.78 28.76 12.82
N ASN A 566 8.65 29.53 11.76
CA ASN A 566 8.44 30.98 11.84
C ASN A 566 7.07 31.32 12.46
N LEU A 567 6.02 30.58 12.18
CA LEU A 567 4.69 30.76 12.80
C LEU A 567 4.75 30.63 14.33
N PHE A 568 5.58 29.71 14.84
CA PHE A 568 5.84 29.55 16.27
C PHE A 568 6.81 30.62 16.85
N GLY A 569 7.39 31.47 16.01
CA GLY A 569 8.35 32.48 16.44
C GLY A 569 9.79 31.96 16.65
N GLY A 570 10.15 30.87 15.94
CA GLY A 570 11.49 30.30 15.89
C GLY A 570 11.69 28.95 16.56
N ASP A 571 12.88 28.36 16.37
CA ASP A 571 13.26 27.01 16.78
C ASP A 571 12.84 26.65 18.21
N LYS A 572 13.10 27.56 19.17
CA LYS A 572 12.85 27.29 20.59
C LYS A 572 11.37 27.04 20.91
N ASN A 573 10.48 27.84 20.38
CA ASN A 573 9.05 27.71 20.63
C ASN A 573 8.45 26.52 19.87
N PHE A 574 8.90 26.32 18.63
CA PHE A 574 8.57 25.16 17.82
C PHE A 574 8.94 23.85 18.54
N LEU A 575 10.18 23.71 19.01
CA LEU A 575 10.63 22.55 19.76
C LEU A 575 9.85 22.37 21.08
N LYS A 576 9.54 23.45 21.80
CA LYS A 576 8.74 23.39 23.01
C LYS A 576 7.35 22.79 22.73
N LYS A 577 6.67 23.27 21.67
CA LYS A 577 5.34 22.76 21.28
C LYS A 577 5.40 21.31 20.80
N LEU A 578 6.46 20.95 20.07
CA LEU A 578 6.68 19.57 19.60
C LEU A 578 6.99 18.61 20.78
N ASP A 579 7.77 19.06 21.75
CA ASP A 579 8.00 18.28 22.98
C ASP A 579 6.69 18.09 23.79
N GLU A 580 5.88 19.14 23.92
CA GLU A 580 4.56 19.07 24.55
C GLU A 580 3.68 18.02 23.87
N PHE A 581 3.58 18.06 22.53
CA PHE A 581 2.80 17.15 21.71
C PHE A 581 3.17 15.67 21.95
N THR A 582 4.45 15.35 22.08
CA THR A 582 4.95 13.98 22.22
C THR A 582 5.01 13.49 23.67
N THR A 583 4.76 14.36 24.66
CA THR A 583 4.87 14.02 26.10
C THR A 583 3.58 14.21 26.90
N MET A 584 2.57 14.90 26.33
CA MET A 584 1.28 15.07 26.98
C MET A 584 0.50 13.75 27.07
N SER A 585 -0.67 13.76 27.71
CA SER A 585 -1.55 12.59 27.77
C SER A 585 -1.97 12.12 26.38
N SER A 586 -2.05 10.79 26.21
CA SER A 586 -2.62 10.15 25.02
C SER A 586 -4.16 10.07 25.04
N ASP A 587 -4.81 10.66 26.06
CA ASP A 587 -6.26 10.77 26.13
C ASP A 587 -6.75 11.73 25.03
N LEU A 588 -7.69 11.27 24.21
CA LEU A 588 -8.29 12.03 23.10
C LEU A 588 -9.49 12.89 23.58
N GLY A 589 -9.84 12.84 24.87
CA GLY A 589 -10.84 13.73 25.49
C GLY A 589 -12.28 13.47 25.08
N GLY A 590 -12.60 12.30 24.52
CA GLY A 590 -13.96 11.93 24.11
C GLY A 590 -14.00 10.93 22.97
N GLU A 591 -15.12 10.94 22.22
CA GLU A 591 -15.27 10.13 20.99
C GLU A 591 -14.23 10.55 19.93
N ALA A 592 -13.52 9.57 19.35
CA ALA A 592 -12.48 9.79 18.38
C ALA A 592 -12.62 8.83 17.19
N SER A 593 -11.99 9.15 16.05
CA SER A 593 -11.88 8.23 14.92
C SER A 593 -11.09 6.99 15.32
N ASN A 594 -11.52 5.83 14.84
CA ASN A 594 -10.83 4.54 15.05
C ASN A 594 -9.42 4.53 14.45
N ASP A 595 -9.12 5.41 13.49
CA ASP A 595 -7.83 5.51 12.82
C ASP A 595 -6.76 6.16 13.70
N ILE A 596 -7.13 6.87 14.76
CA ILE A 596 -6.20 7.50 15.70
C ILE A 596 -5.64 6.44 16.67
N THR A 597 -4.61 5.75 16.26
CA THR A 597 -3.99 4.64 17.00
C THR A 597 -2.47 4.84 17.17
N GLY A 598 -1.83 3.99 17.96
CA GLY A 598 -0.36 4.05 18.14
C GLY A 598 0.12 5.36 18.75
N LEU A 599 -0.46 5.77 19.89
CA LEU A 599 -0.22 7.07 20.49
C LEU A 599 1.03 7.15 21.36
N ILE A 600 1.85 8.19 21.13
CA ILE A 600 2.92 8.67 22.03
C ILE A 600 2.63 10.15 22.31
N GLY A 601 2.08 10.48 23.48
CA GLY A 601 1.41 11.76 23.67
C GLY A 601 0.23 11.86 22.72
N GLN A 602 0.16 12.91 21.91
CA GLN A 602 -0.83 13.04 20.84
C GLN A 602 -0.28 12.65 19.44
N TYR A 603 0.98 12.26 19.35
CA TYR A 603 1.54 11.66 18.13
C TYR A 603 0.86 10.34 17.86
N ALA A 604 0.21 10.21 16.69
CA ALA A 604 -0.51 9.01 16.26
C ALA A 604 0.28 8.31 15.14
N GLN A 605 0.99 7.22 15.47
CA GLN A 605 1.73 6.44 14.46
C GLN A 605 0.78 5.74 13.49
N GLY A 606 -0.40 5.36 13.93
CA GLY A 606 -1.38 4.63 13.14
C GLY A 606 -2.16 5.49 12.14
N ASN A 607 -1.81 6.79 11.98
CA ASN A 607 -2.42 7.64 10.94
C ASN A 607 -1.38 8.54 10.26
N GLU A 608 -1.42 8.62 8.95
CA GLU A 608 -0.42 9.15 8.03
C GLU A 608 -0.06 10.61 8.22
N PRO A 609 -0.97 11.52 8.59
CA PRO A 609 -0.61 12.92 8.85
C PRO A 609 0.50 13.12 9.87
N ASN A 610 0.81 12.09 10.66
CA ASN A 610 1.85 12.14 11.68
C ASN A 610 3.17 11.43 11.32
N HIS A 611 3.24 10.66 10.24
CA HIS A 611 4.40 9.84 9.89
C HIS A 611 5.72 10.63 9.77
N HIS A 612 5.67 11.89 9.33
CA HIS A 612 6.84 12.75 9.19
C HIS A 612 7.29 13.43 10.51
N VAL A 613 6.43 13.45 11.53
CA VAL A 613 6.63 14.26 12.74
C VAL A 613 7.93 13.93 13.50
N PRO A 614 8.34 12.66 13.68
CA PRO A 614 9.62 12.37 14.35
C PRO A 614 10.82 13.08 13.70
N TYR A 615 10.77 13.30 12.40
CA TYR A 615 11.85 13.86 11.62
C TYR A 615 11.90 15.40 11.61
N LEU A 616 10.83 16.07 12.07
CA LEU A 616 10.75 17.52 12.21
C LEU A 616 11.80 18.10 13.17
N TYR A 617 12.20 17.36 14.19
CA TYR A 617 13.23 17.79 15.15
C TYR A 617 14.57 18.14 14.48
N ALA A 618 14.92 17.48 13.37
CA ALA A 618 16.14 17.74 12.63
C ALA A 618 16.16 19.15 12.00
N TYR A 619 15.01 19.66 11.59
CA TYR A 619 14.89 21.00 11.00
C TYR A 619 15.18 22.11 12.01
N ALA A 620 14.90 21.88 13.28
CA ALA A 620 15.19 22.81 14.37
C ALA A 620 16.51 22.49 15.13
N GLY A 621 17.33 21.57 14.59
CA GLY A 621 18.67 21.27 15.11
C GLY A 621 18.72 20.34 16.34
N GLU A 622 17.63 19.59 16.60
CA GLU A 622 17.57 18.56 17.67
C GLU A 622 17.26 17.17 17.10
N ALA A 623 17.93 16.76 16.02
CA ALA A 623 17.78 15.47 15.35
C ALA A 623 17.83 14.26 16.31
N TRP A 624 18.54 14.37 17.43
CA TRP A 624 18.64 13.33 18.45
C TRP A 624 17.27 13.00 19.09
N LYS A 625 16.37 13.99 19.27
CA LYS A 625 15.00 13.74 19.77
C LYS A 625 14.17 12.97 18.77
N GLY A 626 14.28 13.35 17.49
CA GLY A 626 13.61 12.63 16.40
C GLY A 626 14.05 11.18 16.30
N SER A 627 15.35 10.92 16.41
CA SER A 627 15.90 9.56 16.44
C SER A 627 15.31 8.73 17.59
N ALA A 628 15.18 9.31 18.78
CA ALA A 628 14.60 8.63 19.94
C ALA A 628 13.10 8.35 19.74
N LEU A 629 12.34 9.30 19.21
CA LEU A 629 10.90 9.12 18.94
C LEU A 629 10.64 8.07 17.87
N ALA A 630 11.36 8.12 16.74
CA ALA A 630 11.25 7.12 15.69
C ALA A 630 11.61 5.70 16.20
N ARG A 631 12.68 5.57 17.00
CA ARG A 631 13.05 4.31 17.64
C ARG A 631 11.94 3.80 18.55
N LYS A 632 11.35 4.67 19.37
CA LYS A 632 10.25 4.32 20.26
C LYS A 632 9.06 3.81 19.47
N ALA A 633 8.63 4.52 18.44
CA ALA A 633 7.51 4.12 17.58
C ALA A 633 7.75 2.74 16.92
N MET A 634 8.96 2.50 16.35
CA MET A 634 9.29 1.21 15.76
C MET A 634 9.26 0.06 16.77
N MET A 635 9.69 0.29 18.01
CA MET A 635 9.76 -0.77 19.02
C MET A 635 8.42 -1.04 19.72
N GLU A 636 7.54 -0.05 19.81
CA GLU A 636 6.25 -0.18 20.49
C GLU A 636 5.14 -0.64 19.57
N PHE A 637 5.18 -0.23 18.30
CA PHE A 637 4.05 -0.38 17.37
C PHE A 637 4.27 -1.37 16.23
N TYR A 638 5.49 -1.95 16.13
CA TYR A 638 5.79 -2.96 15.12
C TYR A 638 6.35 -4.20 15.79
N THR A 639 5.62 -5.31 15.71
CA THR A 639 6.02 -6.57 16.33
C THR A 639 5.85 -7.73 15.34
N SER A 640 6.48 -8.87 15.64
CA SER A 640 6.37 -10.09 14.82
C SER A 640 5.10 -10.91 15.08
N LYS A 641 4.14 -10.36 15.84
CA LYS A 641 2.86 -11.01 16.16
C LYS A 641 1.77 -10.67 15.15
N PRO A 642 0.65 -11.43 15.11
CA PRO A 642 -0.48 -11.11 14.24
C PRO A 642 -1.07 -9.70 14.44
N ASN A 643 -1.07 -9.16 15.67
CA ASN A 643 -1.43 -7.78 15.99
C ASN A 643 -0.22 -6.82 15.94
N GLY A 644 0.73 -7.10 15.06
CA GLY A 644 2.02 -6.40 15.01
C GLY A 644 2.02 -5.05 14.31
N LEU A 645 0.85 -4.51 13.94
CA LEU A 645 0.64 -3.15 13.45
C LEU A 645 -0.37 -2.44 14.35
N CYS A 646 -0.13 -1.18 14.67
CA CYS A 646 -0.99 -0.42 15.59
C CYS A 646 -2.21 0.21 14.92
N GLY A 647 -2.31 0.20 13.60
CA GLY A 647 -3.39 0.77 12.80
C GLY A 647 -3.39 0.17 11.41
N ASN A 648 -4.27 0.71 10.55
CA ASN A 648 -4.35 0.35 9.15
C ASN A 648 -2.97 0.35 8.49
N ASP A 649 -2.64 -0.69 7.73
CA ASP A 649 -1.39 -0.70 6.94
C ASP A 649 -1.46 0.28 5.75
N ASP A 650 -2.67 0.69 5.38
CA ASP A 650 -3.04 1.64 4.33
C ASP A 650 -2.27 1.40 3.02
N ALA A 651 -2.62 0.23 2.44
CA ALA A 651 -2.05 -0.22 1.17
C ALA A 651 -0.50 -0.25 1.19
N GLY A 652 0.09 -0.52 2.36
CA GLY A 652 1.54 -0.62 2.54
C GLY A 652 2.24 0.65 3.03
N GLN A 653 1.51 1.76 3.30
CA GLN A 653 2.16 3.00 3.75
C GLN A 653 2.75 2.90 5.16
N MET A 654 2.05 2.30 6.13
CA MET A 654 2.57 2.08 7.47
C MET A 654 3.82 1.18 7.43
N SER A 655 3.79 0.15 6.59
CA SER A 655 4.92 -0.74 6.33
C SER A 655 6.08 -0.01 5.64
N ALA A 656 5.84 0.87 4.66
CA ALA A 656 6.87 1.68 4.01
C ALA A 656 7.56 2.64 5.00
N TRP A 657 6.80 3.23 5.93
CA TRP A 657 7.38 4.02 7.02
C TRP A 657 8.36 3.20 7.85
N TYR A 658 7.98 1.96 8.22
CA TYR A 658 8.87 1.07 8.98
C TYR A 658 10.12 0.70 8.19
N VAL A 659 9.98 0.35 6.90
CA VAL A 659 11.13 0.01 6.03
C VAL A 659 12.14 1.15 5.99
N PHE A 660 11.70 2.38 5.73
CA PHE A 660 12.58 3.55 5.75
C PHE A 660 13.19 3.81 7.12
N SER A 661 12.36 3.84 8.16
CA SER A 661 12.80 4.17 9.52
C SER A 661 13.76 3.12 10.08
N ALA A 662 13.55 1.83 9.77
CA ALA A 662 14.43 0.74 10.16
C ALA A 662 15.79 0.80 9.44
N MET A 663 15.83 1.35 8.20
CA MET A 663 17.07 1.68 7.51
C MET A 663 17.74 2.97 8.04
N GLY A 664 17.07 3.71 8.92
CA GLY A 664 17.59 4.92 9.57
C GLY A 664 17.40 6.20 8.77
N MET A 665 16.43 6.30 7.88
CA MET A 665 16.09 7.51 7.13
C MET A 665 14.60 7.56 6.77
N TYR A 666 14.08 8.75 6.48
CA TYR A 666 12.68 8.94 6.04
C TYR A 666 12.54 10.15 5.12
N PRO A 667 11.77 10.08 4.02
CA PRO A 667 11.49 11.21 3.13
C PRO A 667 10.41 12.11 3.75
N LEU A 668 10.79 13.09 4.58
CA LEU A 668 9.84 13.97 5.27
C LEU A 668 8.93 14.70 4.28
N ASN A 669 9.51 15.28 3.24
CA ASN A 669 8.82 15.86 2.10
C ASN A 669 9.31 15.16 0.83
N PRO A 670 8.50 14.27 0.23
CA PRO A 670 8.94 13.50 -0.94
C PRO A 670 9.45 14.36 -2.11
N ILE A 671 8.80 15.50 -2.33
CA ILE A 671 9.10 16.41 -3.45
C ILE A 671 10.49 17.07 -3.31
N SER A 672 10.95 17.28 -2.08
CA SER A 672 12.28 17.88 -1.85
C SER A 672 13.43 16.92 -2.18
N GLY A 673 13.16 15.63 -2.25
CA GLY A 673 14.19 14.60 -2.38
C GLY A 673 15.14 14.51 -1.19
N VAL A 674 14.70 14.95 0.00
CA VAL A 674 15.51 14.95 1.23
C VAL A 674 15.07 13.80 2.13
N TYR A 675 16.03 12.94 2.49
CA TYR A 675 15.85 11.89 3.49
C TYR A 675 16.51 12.31 4.80
N VAL A 676 15.72 12.45 5.84
CA VAL A 676 16.19 12.83 7.19
C VAL A 676 16.64 11.58 7.93
N PHE A 677 17.84 11.61 8.53
CA PHE A 677 18.34 10.49 9.31
C PHE A 677 17.59 10.32 10.63
N GLY A 678 17.26 9.06 10.93
CA GLY A 678 16.60 8.61 12.15
C GLY A 678 17.45 7.61 12.93
N SER A 679 16.83 6.57 13.50
CA SER A 679 17.47 5.57 14.34
C SER A 679 17.39 4.19 13.70
N PRO A 680 18.43 3.74 12.96
CA PRO A 680 18.40 2.45 12.26
C PRO A 680 18.22 1.25 13.21
N MET A 681 17.49 0.23 12.77
CA MET A 681 17.21 -1.01 13.53
C MET A 681 18.11 -2.19 13.13
N MET A 682 18.95 -2.04 12.10
CA MET A 682 19.81 -3.10 11.54
C MET A 682 21.27 -2.90 11.86
N GLU A 683 22.06 -3.95 11.67
CA GLU A 683 23.54 -3.90 11.66
C GLU A 683 24.06 -3.45 10.31
N LYS A 684 23.38 -3.86 9.24
CA LYS A 684 23.72 -3.47 7.86
C LYS A 684 22.50 -3.59 6.96
N ALA A 685 22.36 -2.66 6.03
CA ALA A 685 21.45 -2.79 4.90
C ALA A 685 22.21 -2.49 3.59
N THR A 686 21.95 -3.28 2.54
CA THR A 686 22.43 -3.01 1.19
C THR A 686 21.23 -2.90 0.26
N ILE A 687 21.07 -1.72 -0.34
CA ILE A 687 19.95 -1.38 -1.23
C ILE A 687 20.49 -1.44 -2.67
N THR A 688 19.86 -2.23 -3.52
CA THR A 688 20.09 -2.19 -4.97
C THR A 688 19.22 -1.09 -5.56
N LEU A 689 19.83 -0.05 -6.11
CA LEU A 689 19.17 1.14 -6.64
C LEU A 689 18.71 0.93 -8.10
N PRO A 690 17.76 1.73 -8.62
CA PRO A 690 17.26 1.60 -9.99
C PRO A 690 18.33 1.76 -11.10
N ASN A 691 19.47 2.31 -10.77
CA ASN A 691 20.61 2.49 -11.67
C ASN A 691 21.72 1.43 -11.48
N ASP A 692 21.39 0.28 -10.92
CA ASP A 692 22.26 -0.87 -10.63
C ASP A 692 23.40 -0.58 -9.63
N LYS A 693 23.44 0.61 -9.03
CA LYS A 693 24.36 0.92 -7.94
C LYS A 693 23.85 0.37 -6.62
N GLN A 694 24.75 0.25 -5.68
CA GLN A 694 24.41 -0.18 -4.33
C GLN A 694 24.68 0.95 -3.32
N LEU A 695 23.71 1.16 -2.44
CA LEU A 695 23.89 1.95 -1.21
C LEU A 695 23.98 0.98 -0.03
N THR A 696 25.10 1.01 0.68
CA THR A 696 25.31 0.20 1.88
C THR A 696 25.26 1.10 3.11
N ILE A 697 24.38 0.78 4.06
CA ILE A 697 24.30 1.44 5.36
C ILE A 697 24.83 0.46 6.39
N GLN A 698 25.92 0.82 7.08
CA GLN A 698 26.55 0.02 8.15
C GLN A 698 26.36 0.70 9.47
N VAL A 699 25.91 -0.02 10.48
CA VAL A 699 25.63 0.52 11.81
C VAL A 699 26.54 -0.10 12.85
N LYS A 700 27.33 0.75 13.48
CA LYS A 700 28.19 0.35 14.62
C LYS A 700 27.45 0.56 15.92
N ASN A 701 27.70 -0.32 16.90
CA ASN A 701 27.08 -0.29 18.22
C ASN A 701 25.53 -0.39 18.18
N GLN A 702 24.99 -1.14 17.20
CA GLN A 702 23.56 -1.41 17.17
C GLN A 702 23.11 -2.17 18.41
N ALA A 703 22.16 -1.62 19.15
CA ALA A 703 21.53 -2.23 20.32
C ALA A 703 20.21 -1.53 20.64
N LYS A 704 19.26 -2.23 21.27
CA LYS A 704 17.95 -1.67 21.66
C LYS A 704 18.05 -0.36 22.44
N LYS A 705 19.05 -0.23 23.36
CA LYS A 705 19.30 0.98 24.16
C LYS A 705 19.98 2.12 23.43
N ASN A 706 20.54 1.89 22.24
CA ASN A 706 21.31 2.88 21.50
C ASN A 706 20.43 3.56 20.44
N SER A 707 19.62 4.51 20.88
CA SER A 707 18.63 5.20 20.02
C SER A 707 19.18 6.42 19.29
N TYR A 708 20.39 6.89 19.66
CA TYR A 708 20.93 8.15 19.17
C TYR A 708 22.07 7.94 18.18
N ILE A 709 22.09 8.73 17.12
CA ILE A 709 23.24 8.81 16.21
C ILE A 709 24.34 9.59 16.92
N LYS A 710 25.52 8.96 17.07
CA LYS A 710 26.74 9.61 17.58
C LYS A 710 27.48 10.33 16.47
N SER A 711 27.66 9.67 15.32
CA SER A 711 28.35 10.22 14.15
C SER A 711 27.95 9.45 12.88
N ILE A 712 28.10 10.13 11.74
CA ILE A 712 27.97 9.51 10.41
C ILE A 712 29.26 9.75 9.62
N LYS A 713 29.65 8.74 8.84
CA LYS A 713 30.63 8.85 7.76
C LYS A 713 29.98 8.45 6.44
N ARG A 714 30.35 9.14 5.38
CA ARG A 714 29.97 8.77 4.01
C ARG A 714 31.22 8.49 3.20
N ASN A 715 31.34 7.30 2.64
CA ASN A 715 32.54 6.83 1.92
C ASN A 715 33.83 7.11 2.71
N GLY A 716 33.81 6.85 4.03
CA GLY A 716 34.94 7.06 4.95
C GLY A 716 35.13 8.50 5.44
N ALA A 717 34.55 9.52 4.82
CA ALA A 717 34.63 10.91 5.25
C ALA A 717 33.55 11.27 6.28
N SER A 718 33.88 12.14 7.25
CA SER A 718 32.91 12.65 8.23
C SER A 718 31.73 13.34 7.54
N TYR A 719 30.51 13.06 8.02
CA TYR A 719 29.28 13.61 7.48
C TYR A 719 28.45 14.22 8.62
N SER A 720 28.41 15.56 8.67
CA SER A 720 27.78 16.31 9.76
C SER A 720 26.28 16.55 9.58
N LYS A 721 25.78 16.43 8.33
CA LYS A 721 24.38 16.69 8.01
C LYS A 721 23.44 15.64 8.65
N SER A 722 22.29 16.11 9.13
CA SER A 722 21.19 15.24 9.63
C SER A 722 20.30 14.70 8.53
N PHE A 723 20.69 14.82 7.27
CA PHE A 723 19.95 14.39 6.08
C PHE A 723 20.88 13.97 4.95
N ILE A 724 20.30 13.28 3.96
CA ILE A 724 20.95 12.95 2.66
C ILE A 724 19.98 13.25 1.54
N THR A 725 20.45 13.68 0.36
CA THR A 725 19.57 13.94 -0.79
C THR A 725 19.38 12.72 -1.67
N TYR A 726 18.29 12.69 -2.46
CA TYR A 726 17.99 11.65 -3.44
C TYR A 726 19.14 11.44 -4.43
N GLU A 727 19.72 12.54 -4.95
CA GLU A 727 20.86 12.49 -5.85
C GLU A 727 22.10 11.88 -5.17
N GLU A 728 22.29 12.14 -3.89
CA GLU A 728 23.37 11.54 -3.12
C GLU A 728 23.14 10.05 -2.90
N VAL A 729 21.90 9.62 -2.63
CA VAL A 729 21.50 8.21 -2.52
C VAL A 729 21.77 7.48 -3.85
N LEU A 730 21.33 8.04 -4.98
CA LEU A 730 21.53 7.43 -6.31
C LEU A 730 23.00 7.30 -6.75
N LYS A 731 23.93 8.01 -6.10
CA LYS A 731 25.36 7.81 -6.32
C LYS A 731 25.86 6.49 -5.75
N GLY A 732 25.10 5.89 -4.83
CA GLY A 732 25.50 4.70 -4.08
C GLY A 732 26.65 4.98 -3.10
N GLY A 733 27.35 3.92 -2.71
CA GLY A 733 28.48 3.97 -1.77
C GLY A 733 28.11 3.52 -0.36
N THR A 734 28.86 3.97 0.64
CA THR A 734 28.70 3.53 2.03
C THR A 734 28.36 4.67 2.96
N ILE A 735 27.34 4.45 3.81
CA ILE A 735 27.02 5.28 4.97
C ILE A 735 27.34 4.46 6.22
N GLU A 736 28.25 4.94 7.05
CA GLU A 736 28.57 4.34 8.34
C GLU A 736 27.93 5.18 9.46
N ILE A 737 27.04 4.58 10.24
CA ILE A 737 26.34 5.22 11.36
C ILE A 737 26.87 4.62 12.66
N GLU A 738 27.40 5.44 13.55
CA GLU A 738 27.76 5.03 14.91
C GLU A 738 26.63 5.40 15.87
N MET A 739 26.07 4.40 16.55
CA MET A 739 24.99 4.59 17.52
C MET A 739 25.50 4.73 18.96
N SER A 740 24.67 5.36 19.81
CA SER A 740 24.98 5.60 21.22
C SER A 740 23.71 5.56 22.08
N SER A 741 23.85 5.20 23.35
CA SER A 741 22.81 5.37 24.38
C SER A 741 22.75 6.80 24.94
N THR A 742 23.73 7.66 24.60
CA THR A 742 23.79 9.05 25.03
C THR A 742 23.62 9.96 23.80
N PRO A 743 22.75 10.99 23.83
CA PRO A 743 22.50 11.85 22.69
C PRO A 743 23.72 12.72 22.35
N ASN A 744 24.09 12.79 21.07
CA ASN A 744 24.99 13.79 20.54
C ASN A 744 24.18 15.03 20.12
N LYS A 745 24.08 16.01 21.02
CA LYS A 745 23.30 17.24 20.83
C LYS A 745 23.92 18.22 19.83
N ASN A 746 25.13 17.95 19.35
CA ASN A 746 25.84 18.83 18.41
C ASN A 746 25.78 18.32 16.95
N TRP A 747 25.51 17.03 16.73
CA TRP A 747 25.37 16.50 15.39
C TRP A 747 24.10 17.00 14.72
N GLY A 748 24.22 17.48 13.46
CA GLY A 748 23.09 18.03 12.69
C GLY A 748 22.54 19.35 13.21
N LYS A 749 23.23 20.02 14.15
CA LYS A 749 22.74 21.23 14.81
C LYS A 749 23.01 22.51 14.02
N ALA A 750 24.15 22.59 13.35
CA ALA A 750 24.54 23.79 12.60
C ALA A 750 23.55 24.05 11.45
N PRO A 751 23.22 25.29 11.12
CA PRO A 751 22.21 25.61 10.10
C PRO A 751 22.42 24.89 8.76
N GLN A 752 23.67 24.77 8.28
CA GLN A 752 24.04 24.10 7.05
C GLN A 752 23.93 22.57 7.12
N ASP A 753 23.83 22.00 8.31
CA ASP A 753 23.72 20.56 8.57
C ASP A 753 22.26 20.11 8.79
N ARG A 754 21.32 21.05 8.75
CA ARG A 754 19.88 20.81 8.89
C ARG A 754 19.22 20.62 7.52
N PRO A 755 18.16 19.83 7.38
CA PRO A 755 17.44 19.66 6.11
C PRO A 755 16.98 20.99 5.49
N ILE A 756 16.58 21.95 6.31
CA ILE A 756 16.13 23.29 5.91
C ILE A 756 17.13 24.05 5.01
N ALA A 757 18.39 23.66 5.00
CA ALA A 757 19.41 24.29 4.15
C ALA A 757 19.23 23.99 2.64
N VAL A 758 18.48 22.94 2.30
CA VAL A 758 18.26 22.49 0.91
C VAL A 758 16.79 22.37 0.54
N ASP A 759 15.90 22.49 1.51
CA ASP A 759 14.45 22.32 1.37
C ASP A 759 13.74 23.66 1.05
N ASN A 760 14.46 24.63 0.48
CA ASN A 760 13.97 25.96 0.16
C ASN A 760 13.51 26.09 -1.31
#